data_365ccd19055bb9b54128ae86788ba9e3
#
_entry.id   365ccd19055bb9b54128ae86788ba9e3
#
_cell.length_a   1.000
_cell.length_b   1.000
_cell.length_c   1.000
_cell.angle_alpha   90.00
_cell.angle_beta   90.00
_cell.angle_gamma   90.00
#
_symmetry.space_group_name_H-M   'P 1'
#
loop_
_entity.id
_entity.type
_entity.pdbx_description
1 polymer ?
#
loop_
_entity_poly.entity_id
_entity_poly.type
_entity_poly.pdbx_seq_one_letter_code
_entity_poly.pdbx_strand_id
1 'polypeptide(L)'
;MRRKIESLPDRRPRFLFREFTAGMGDKKVTSEYDETQMRAFTRAVLNDLQALEQMIAGGQFEENVRRIGAEQEMFLIGPSFHPSPVVTEVIEEAKDRRLTTEIGRFNLEANLTPRDFSGKCLSAMEHELNWILKKVRSAAKEFDSDVVLAGILPTIQPTDLTEENLTPHPRYHEINRVVTMLHGKNRNIQIKGLDELQLTLQDTFIEFCNTSFQIHLQVSPSDFVDHYNWAQAISGPVLASAANSPILLNRRLWHETRLALFQHAIDTRSIVHRERNQTPRVNFGDRWVQNSIVEIMHEDAVRFRVLLTQEVNENSIETLAGGGIPQLSAWRMHNGTIWRWNRPCYGIINGQPGLRIEARYLPAGPSVADEMANAALFLGLMNSLPDEFGDVTKLMSFDAAKDNFFNAARHGLNSQMTWIDGRSRRAGRLIAEELIPLARKGLAAAGIDAGDSDRLLGIIEERVSSGRTGAQWMLDSLAGMDVRAKQNVRMRSLTAAMKKNQETGKPAHAWPLAAIPAESEWIDNYRTVEQFMITDLFTVRPEDAIDLAASLMHWKHVRHVPVEDDKGDLVGIISHRDLIELLAGGRAEMKNEIAVRDLMHTDLTTIGPQTPSLEALRLMREGNIGCLPVVNGRKLIGIITAYDFLTVSAKLFEEKVAHLSETKAKSLKATV
;
A
#
# COMPACT_ATOMS: atom_id res chain seq x y z
N MET A 1 -9.22 63.61 5.15
CA MET A 1 -8.04 63.12 4.38
C MET A 1 -7.85 61.65 4.62
N ARG A 2 -8.39 60.76 3.81
CA ARG A 2 -8.19 59.30 3.82
C ARG A 2 -7.18 58.99 2.74
N ARG A 3 -5.96 58.54 3.10
CA ARG A 3 -4.97 58.05 2.12
C ARG A 3 -5.36 56.62 1.72
N LYS A 4 -5.58 56.40 0.42
CA LYS A 4 -5.64 55.10 -0.22
C LYS A 4 -4.25 54.44 -0.15
N ILE A 5 -4.22 53.23 0.38
CA ILE A 5 -3.05 52.35 0.27
C ILE A 5 -3.26 51.58 -1.03
N GLU A 6 -2.44 51.85 -2.05
CA GLU A 6 -2.36 51.09 -3.26
C GLU A 6 -1.70 49.74 -2.99
N SER A 7 -2.39 48.69 -3.35
CA SER A 7 -1.90 47.32 -3.29
C SER A 7 -0.85 47.08 -4.38
N LEU A 8 0.34 46.69 -3.99
CA LEU A 8 1.38 46.17 -4.89
C LEU A 8 0.91 44.88 -5.54
N PRO A 9 1.19 44.62 -6.82
CA PRO A 9 0.79 43.38 -7.51
C PRO A 9 1.62 42.19 -6.99
N ASP A 10 0.91 41.13 -6.61
CA ASP A 10 1.44 39.81 -6.22
C ASP A 10 2.18 39.16 -7.40
N ARG A 11 3.51 39.37 -7.46
CA ARG A 11 4.39 38.69 -8.43
C ARG A 11 4.79 37.33 -7.87
N ARG A 12 3.87 36.38 -7.82
CA ARG A 12 4.22 34.96 -7.64
C ARG A 12 4.35 34.32 -9.03
N PRO A 13 5.40 33.55 -9.30
CA PRO A 13 5.58 32.88 -10.59
C PRO A 13 4.47 31.83 -10.79
N ARG A 14 3.63 32.06 -11.80
CA ARG A 14 2.45 31.20 -12.12
C ARG A 14 2.79 29.89 -12.84
N PHE A 15 4.09 29.52 -13.01
CA PHE A 15 4.48 28.49 -13.97
C PHE A 15 5.09 27.19 -13.39
N LEU A 16 5.35 27.08 -12.10
CA LEU A 16 6.21 26.02 -11.55
C LEU A 16 5.59 24.65 -11.30
N PHE A 17 4.25 24.49 -11.38
CA PHE A 17 3.60 23.27 -10.88
C PHE A 17 3.11 22.27 -11.94
N ARG A 18 3.03 22.65 -13.20
CA ARG A 18 2.53 21.74 -14.24
C ARG A 18 3.53 20.70 -14.69
N GLU A 19 4.81 20.90 -14.42
CA GLU A 19 5.91 20.13 -15.02
C GLU A 19 6.48 19.05 -14.09
N PHE A 20 6.26 19.14 -12.78
CA PHE A 20 6.74 18.15 -11.81
C PHE A 20 5.74 17.03 -11.53
N THR A 21 4.45 17.30 -11.63
CA THR A 21 3.36 16.31 -11.49
C THR A 21 3.20 15.41 -12.72
N ALA A 22 4.00 15.60 -13.74
CA ALA A 22 4.02 14.76 -14.93
C ALA A 22 4.72 13.39 -14.72
N GLY A 23 4.94 12.97 -13.49
CA GLY A 23 5.40 11.63 -13.13
C GLY A 23 4.30 10.57 -13.27
N MET A 24 3.05 10.93 -13.06
CA MET A 24 1.90 10.06 -13.29
C MET A 24 1.24 10.40 -14.63
N GLY A 25 1.40 9.51 -15.56
CA GLY A 25 1.09 9.59 -16.97
C GLY A 25 -0.14 10.40 -17.36
N ASP A 26 -0.03 11.07 -18.50
CA ASP A 26 -1.10 11.81 -19.15
C ASP A 26 -2.45 11.08 -19.09
N LYS A 27 -3.49 11.81 -18.70
CA LYS A 27 -4.84 11.28 -18.39
C LYS A 27 -5.66 10.88 -19.62
N LYS A 28 -5.13 11.00 -20.84
CA LYS A 28 -5.84 10.68 -22.08
C LYS A 28 -5.35 9.33 -22.62
N VAL A 29 -6.08 8.28 -22.31
CA VAL A 29 -5.86 6.94 -22.84
C VAL A 29 -6.97 6.62 -23.82
N THR A 30 -6.63 6.06 -25.00
CA THR A 30 -7.60 5.52 -25.96
C THR A 30 -7.95 4.09 -25.59
N SER A 31 -9.25 3.79 -25.53
CA SER A 31 -9.81 2.53 -25.03
C SER A 31 -9.90 1.39 -26.05
N GLU A 32 -9.48 1.61 -27.30
CA GLU A 32 -9.52 0.57 -28.33
C GLU A 32 -8.13 0.06 -28.66
N TYR A 33 -7.98 -1.28 -28.66
CA TYR A 33 -6.76 -1.99 -29.02
C TYR A 33 -6.62 -2.01 -30.55
N ASP A 34 -6.26 -0.85 -31.13
CA ASP A 34 -5.97 -0.74 -32.56
C ASP A 34 -4.47 -1.01 -32.81
N GLU A 35 -4.19 -2.06 -33.58
CA GLU A 35 -2.82 -2.40 -33.95
C GLU A 35 -2.08 -1.28 -34.65
N THR A 36 -2.80 -0.40 -35.37
CA THR A 36 -2.22 0.73 -36.08
C THR A 36 -1.77 1.80 -35.10
N GLN A 37 -2.58 2.09 -34.09
CA GLN A 37 -2.24 3.00 -32.99
C GLN A 37 -1.06 2.47 -32.17
N MET A 38 -1.05 1.16 -31.87
CA MET A 38 0.05 0.53 -31.16
C MET A 38 1.36 0.62 -31.92
N ARG A 39 1.36 0.41 -33.25
CA ARG A 39 2.54 0.58 -34.09
C ARG A 39 3.00 2.05 -34.14
N ALA A 40 2.07 2.98 -34.28
CA ALA A 40 2.38 4.41 -34.28
C ALA A 40 2.97 4.86 -32.94
N PHE A 41 2.37 4.44 -31.84
CA PHE A 41 2.86 4.75 -30.48
C PHE A 41 4.23 4.13 -30.21
N THR A 42 4.45 2.87 -30.59
CA THR A 42 5.79 2.23 -30.48
C THR A 42 6.84 3.01 -31.27
N ARG A 43 6.51 3.49 -32.46
CA ARG A 43 7.42 4.34 -33.24
C ARG A 43 7.71 5.66 -32.53
N ALA A 44 6.70 6.27 -31.88
CA ALA A 44 6.89 7.47 -31.08
C ALA A 44 7.80 7.22 -29.88
N VAL A 45 7.67 6.10 -29.19
CA VAL A 45 8.60 5.69 -28.12
C VAL A 45 10.04 5.59 -28.62
N LEU A 46 10.24 4.98 -29.80
CA LEU A 46 11.60 4.88 -30.39
C LEU A 46 12.17 6.24 -30.81
N ASN A 47 11.33 7.14 -31.33
CA ASN A 47 11.74 8.51 -31.64
C ASN A 47 12.12 9.29 -30.37
N ASP A 48 11.37 9.12 -29.29
CA ASP A 48 11.67 9.71 -27.97
C ASP A 48 13.03 9.25 -27.45
N LEU A 49 13.31 7.94 -27.56
CA LEU A 49 14.60 7.37 -27.14
C LEU A 49 15.75 7.94 -27.97
N GLN A 50 15.60 8.02 -29.29
CA GLN A 50 16.61 8.61 -30.17
C GLN A 50 16.83 10.11 -29.87
N ALA A 51 15.76 10.86 -29.59
CA ALA A 51 15.86 12.26 -29.20
C ALA A 51 16.63 12.42 -27.88
N LEU A 52 16.32 11.57 -26.88
CA LEU A 52 17.04 11.57 -25.61
C LEU A 52 18.54 11.27 -25.76
N GLU A 53 18.90 10.30 -26.58
CA GLU A 53 20.33 10.02 -26.89
C GLU A 53 21.02 11.25 -27.46
N GLN A 54 20.39 11.92 -28.42
CA GLN A 54 20.94 13.14 -29.02
C GLN A 54 21.04 14.28 -28.00
N MET A 55 20.05 14.43 -27.10
CA MET A 55 20.09 15.43 -26.04
C MET A 55 21.25 15.20 -25.05
N ILE A 56 21.47 13.93 -24.66
CA ILE A 56 22.60 13.56 -23.78
C ILE A 56 23.93 13.83 -24.49
N ALA A 57 24.08 13.38 -25.73
CA ALA A 57 25.28 13.60 -26.51
C ALA A 57 25.56 15.10 -26.80
N GLY A 58 24.47 15.88 -26.92
CA GLY A 58 24.55 17.34 -27.15
C GLY A 58 24.73 18.18 -25.87
N GLY A 59 24.79 17.56 -24.69
CA GLY A 59 24.98 18.27 -23.40
C GLY A 59 23.83 19.22 -23.07
N GLN A 60 22.57 18.85 -23.39
CA GLN A 60 21.44 19.76 -23.24
C GLN A 60 20.79 19.74 -21.84
N PHE A 61 21.28 18.87 -20.95
CA PHE A 61 20.78 18.75 -19.59
C PHE A 61 21.43 19.73 -18.62
N GLU A 62 20.71 20.03 -17.54
CA GLU A 62 21.30 20.76 -16.41
C GLU A 62 22.44 19.92 -15.80
N GLU A 63 23.60 20.53 -15.65
CA GLU A 63 24.77 19.95 -15.00
C GLU A 63 24.94 20.55 -13.59
N ASN A 64 25.44 19.77 -12.65
CA ASN A 64 25.73 20.18 -11.26
C ASN A 64 24.54 20.74 -10.46
N VAL A 65 23.34 20.43 -10.87
CA VAL A 65 22.10 20.80 -10.13
C VAL A 65 21.50 19.55 -9.49
N ARG A 66 21.38 19.57 -8.18
CA ARG A 66 20.72 18.50 -7.43
C ARG A 66 19.45 19.02 -6.77
N ARG A 67 18.31 18.51 -7.20
CA ARG A 67 17.01 18.78 -6.57
C ARG A 67 16.44 17.49 -6.01
N ILE A 68 15.70 17.62 -4.94
CA ILE A 68 14.94 16.54 -4.31
C ILE A 68 13.46 16.81 -4.39
N GLY A 69 12.67 15.75 -4.39
CA GLY A 69 11.20 15.77 -4.30
C GLY A 69 10.72 14.49 -3.65
N ALA A 70 9.42 14.43 -3.36
CA ALA A 70 8.80 13.20 -2.89
C ALA A 70 7.33 13.14 -3.30
N GLU A 71 6.81 11.91 -3.39
CA GLU A 71 5.39 11.58 -3.54
C GLU A 71 4.95 10.82 -2.29
N GLN A 72 3.84 11.25 -1.68
CA GLN A 72 3.27 10.63 -0.50
C GLN A 72 1.92 10.03 -0.82
N GLU A 73 1.83 8.73 -0.73
CA GLU A 73 0.55 8.02 -0.78
C GLU A 73 0.00 7.79 0.63
N MET A 74 -1.33 7.78 0.78
CA MET A 74 -1.99 7.62 2.07
C MET A 74 -3.34 6.95 1.94
N PHE A 75 -3.79 6.29 3.03
CA PHE A 75 -5.13 5.70 3.12
C PHE A 75 -6.14 6.67 3.72
N LEU A 76 -7.33 6.74 3.11
CA LEU A 76 -8.52 7.30 3.70
C LEU A 76 -9.27 6.19 4.46
N ILE A 77 -9.62 6.47 5.71
CA ILE A 77 -10.28 5.52 6.60
C ILE A 77 -11.55 6.13 7.20
N GLY A 78 -12.59 5.32 7.34
CA GLY A 78 -13.83 5.68 8.02
C GLY A 78 -13.75 5.53 9.55
N PRO A 79 -14.86 5.79 10.27
CA PRO A 79 -14.93 5.70 11.73
C PRO A 79 -14.58 4.31 12.29
N SER A 80 -14.82 3.27 11.51
CA SER A 80 -14.47 1.89 11.86
C SER A 80 -13.02 1.50 11.56
N PHE A 81 -12.20 2.45 11.09
CA PHE A 81 -10.82 2.27 10.62
C PHE A 81 -10.68 1.39 9.37
N HIS A 82 -11.77 1.06 8.69
CA HIS A 82 -11.77 0.42 7.37
C HIS A 82 -11.57 1.46 6.27
N PRO A 83 -11.16 1.04 5.05
CA PRO A 83 -11.04 1.92 3.89
C PRO A 83 -12.30 2.76 3.65
N SER A 84 -12.14 4.05 3.33
CA SER A 84 -13.24 4.96 3.01
C SER A 84 -13.10 5.48 1.58
N PRO A 85 -13.99 5.08 0.63
CA PRO A 85 -13.82 5.33 -0.80
C PRO A 85 -14.27 6.74 -1.21
N VAL A 86 -13.72 7.79 -0.59
CA VAL A 86 -14.13 9.20 -0.74
C VAL A 86 -13.01 10.10 -1.29
N VAL A 87 -12.04 9.53 -2.02
CA VAL A 87 -10.85 10.27 -2.49
C VAL A 87 -11.21 11.47 -3.36
N THR A 88 -12.18 11.34 -4.27
CA THR A 88 -12.59 12.40 -5.18
C THR A 88 -13.15 13.58 -4.40
N GLU A 89 -14.06 13.31 -3.48
CA GLU A 89 -14.73 14.29 -2.63
C GLU A 89 -13.72 15.01 -1.73
N VAL A 90 -12.77 14.27 -1.16
CA VAL A 90 -11.70 14.83 -0.31
C VAL A 90 -10.77 15.75 -1.11
N ILE A 91 -10.39 15.38 -2.33
CA ILE A 91 -9.55 16.24 -3.19
C ILE A 91 -10.29 17.52 -3.61
N GLU A 92 -11.57 17.40 -3.97
CA GLU A 92 -12.41 18.54 -4.33
C GLU A 92 -12.57 19.52 -3.17
N GLU A 93 -12.78 19.01 -1.92
CA GLU A 93 -12.89 19.85 -0.73
C GLU A 93 -11.54 20.45 -0.31
N ALA A 94 -10.46 19.67 -0.38
CA ALA A 94 -9.12 20.15 -0.03
C ALA A 94 -8.63 21.27 -0.94
N LYS A 95 -9.06 21.32 -2.21
CA LYS A 95 -8.69 22.35 -3.20
C LYS A 95 -7.18 22.58 -3.28
N ASP A 96 -6.43 21.50 -3.33
CA ASP A 96 -4.97 21.54 -3.42
C ASP A 96 -4.49 20.77 -4.65
N ARG A 97 -3.87 21.46 -5.58
CA ARG A 97 -3.42 20.89 -6.86
C ARG A 97 -2.26 19.90 -6.75
N ARG A 98 -1.66 19.78 -5.56
CA ARG A 98 -0.64 18.76 -5.28
C ARG A 98 -1.25 17.38 -5.02
N LEU A 99 -2.56 17.33 -4.74
CA LEU A 99 -3.27 16.10 -4.48
C LEU A 99 -3.76 15.48 -5.79
N THR A 100 -3.62 14.18 -5.90
CA THR A 100 -4.11 13.37 -7.01
C THR A 100 -4.73 12.08 -6.50
N THR A 101 -5.61 11.50 -7.32
CA THR A 101 -6.21 10.18 -7.03
C THR A 101 -5.22 9.08 -7.37
N GLU A 102 -5.29 8.01 -6.59
CA GLU A 102 -4.67 6.72 -6.87
C GLU A 102 -5.67 5.72 -7.43
N ILE A 103 -5.20 4.51 -7.75
CA ILE A 103 -6.01 3.44 -8.37
C ILE A 103 -7.20 3.04 -7.50
N GLY A 104 -7.06 3.01 -6.16
CA GLY A 104 -8.14 2.76 -5.21
C GLY A 104 -8.82 4.06 -4.75
N ARG A 105 -10.16 4.08 -4.66
CA ARG A 105 -10.94 5.25 -4.19
C ARG A 105 -10.71 5.62 -2.73
N PHE A 106 -9.93 4.85 -2.00
CA PHE A 106 -9.49 5.13 -0.64
C PHE A 106 -7.98 5.39 -0.53
N ASN A 107 -7.30 5.54 -1.68
CA ASN A 107 -5.91 5.93 -1.78
C ASN A 107 -5.81 7.35 -2.34
N LEU A 108 -4.96 8.17 -1.73
CA LEU A 108 -4.69 9.54 -2.15
C LEU A 108 -3.19 9.76 -2.20
N GLU A 109 -2.71 10.46 -3.22
CA GLU A 109 -1.32 10.86 -3.36
C GLU A 109 -1.15 12.36 -3.24
N ALA A 110 -0.06 12.78 -2.59
CA ALA A 110 0.39 14.15 -2.51
C ALA A 110 1.79 14.30 -3.11
N ASN A 111 1.92 15.18 -4.09
CA ASN A 111 3.17 15.51 -4.75
C ASN A 111 3.83 16.72 -4.08
N LEU A 112 4.99 16.55 -3.47
CA LEU A 112 5.70 17.60 -2.75
C LEU A 112 6.45 18.53 -3.72
N THR A 113 6.60 19.78 -3.28
CA THR A 113 7.33 20.80 -4.06
C THR A 113 8.80 20.44 -4.14
N PRO A 114 9.39 20.39 -5.35
CA PRO A 114 10.83 20.16 -5.53
C PRO A 114 11.67 21.27 -4.88
N ARG A 115 12.81 20.88 -4.33
CA ARG A 115 13.73 21.77 -3.62
C ARG A 115 15.16 21.49 -3.99
N ASP A 116 15.99 22.52 -3.99
CA ASP A 116 17.43 22.34 -4.09
C ASP A 116 17.92 21.53 -2.88
N PHE A 117 18.79 20.55 -3.12
CA PHE A 117 19.32 19.66 -2.10
C PHE A 117 20.39 20.36 -1.27
N SER A 118 19.96 21.29 -0.41
CA SER A 118 20.86 22.09 0.45
C SER A 118 20.10 22.73 1.61
N GLY A 119 20.84 23.23 2.59
CA GLY A 119 20.30 23.97 3.73
C GLY A 119 19.22 23.20 4.50
N LYS A 120 18.06 23.82 4.69
CA LYS A 120 16.92 23.25 5.42
C LYS A 120 15.88 22.59 4.53
N CYS A 121 16.27 22.03 3.39
CA CYS A 121 15.34 21.42 2.44
C CYS A 121 14.57 20.26 3.06
N LEU A 122 15.18 19.45 3.94
CA LEU A 122 14.54 18.29 4.58
C LEU A 122 13.46 18.74 5.57
N SER A 123 13.74 19.66 6.49
CA SER A 123 12.71 20.20 7.40
C SER A 123 11.65 21.00 6.65
N ALA A 124 11.99 21.67 5.54
CA ALA A 124 11.00 22.35 4.71
C ALA A 124 10.05 21.35 3.99
N MET A 125 10.55 20.19 3.56
CA MET A 125 9.74 19.10 3.01
C MET A 125 8.85 18.47 4.07
N GLU A 126 9.38 18.23 5.28
CA GLU A 126 8.62 17.74 6.45
C GLU A 126 7.46 18.67 6.82
N HIS A 127 7.71 19.99 6.86
CA HIS A 127 6.68 20.98 7.13
C HIS A 127 5.59 20.99 6.05
N GLU A 128 5.97 20.90 4.79
CA GLU A 128 5.03 20.83 3.67
C GLU A 128 4.15 19.59 3.78
N LEU A 129 4.73 18.42 4.03
CA LEU A 129 4.00 17.16 4.17
C LEU A 129 3.03 17.20 5.36
N ASN A 130 3.48 17.66 6.53
CA ASN A 130 2.61 17.83 7.69
C ASN A 130 1.46 18.82 7.42
N TRP A 131 1.72 19.89 6.66
CA TRP A 131 0.68 20.85 6.27
C TRP A 131 -0.34 20.21 5.31
N ILE A 132 0.12 19.45 4.31
CA ILE A 132 -0.76 18.71 3.39
C ILE A 132 -1.62 17.71 4.16
N LEU A 133 -1.03 16.89 5.02
CA LEU A 133 -1.75 15.92 5.85
C LEU A 133 -2.83 16.59 6.72
N LYS A 134 -2.51 17.72 7.35
CA LYS A 134 -3.49 18.49 8.13
C LYS A 134 -4.65 18.94 7.25
N LYS A 135 -4.37 19.39 6.04
CA LYS A 135 -5.37 19.86 5.08
C LYS A 135 -6.26 18.72 4.60
N VAL A 136 -5.66 17.58 4.23
CA VAL A 136 -6.39 16.38 3.81
C VAL A 136 -7.26 15.83 4.94
N ARG A 137 -6.75 15.76 6.18
CA ARG A 137 -7.54 15.36 7.36
C ARG A 137 -8.72 16.28 7.61
N SER A 138 -8.55 17.60 7.42
CA SER A 138 -9.65 18.54 7.57
C SER A 138 -10.73 18.31 6.50
N ALA A 139 -10.36 18.08 5.25
CA ALA A 139 -11.29 17.79 4.17
C ALA A 139 -11.97 16.42 4.36
N ALA A 140 -11.23 15.40 4.79
CA ALA A 140 -11.77 14.06 5.02
C ALA A 140 -12.84 14.01 6.11
N LYS A 141 -12.75 14.87 7.13
CA LYS A 141 -13.73 14.97 8.21
C LYS A 141 -15.14 15.35 7.74
N GLU A 142 -15.24 16.14 6.68
CA GLU A 142 -16.54 16.49 6.07
C GLU A 142 -17.28 15.25 5.52
N PHE A 143 -16.55 14.14 5.34
CA PHE A 143 -17.05 12.85 4.82
C PHE A 143 -16.90 11.73 5.84
N ASP A 144 -16.95 12.03 7.13
CA ASP A 144 -16.77 11.07 8.24
C ASP A 144 -15.50 10.20 8.07
N SER A 145 -14.42 10.77 7.55
CA SER A 145 -13.19 10.07 7.23
C SER A 145 -11.96 10.73 7.84
N ASP A 146 -10.85 10.00 7.86
CA ASP A 146 -9.55 10.47 8.34
C ASP A 146 -8.43 9.83 7.50
N VAL A 147 -7.15 10.14 7.82
CA VAL A 147 -5.96 9.69 7.10
C VAL A 147 -5.07 8.83 7.98
N VAL A 148 -4.55 7.74 7.41
CA VAL A 148 -3.51 6.91 8.00
C VAL A 148 -2.37 6.68 7.01
N LEU A 149 -1.12 6.80 7.48
CA LEU A 149 0.09 6.42 6.75
C LEU A 149 0.48 4.98 7.12
N ALA A 150 0.46 4.08 6.15
CA ALA A 150 0.84 2.68 6.31
C ALA A 150 1.26 2.14 4.94
N GLY A 151 2.20 1.23 4.86
CA GLY A 151 2.51 0.57 3.59
C GLY A 151 1.37 -0.32 3.11
N ILE A 152 0.72 -1.04 4.03
CA ILE A 152 -0.54 -1.75 3.84
C ILE A 152 -1.43 -1.46 5.05
N LEU A 153 -2.69 -1.10 4.81
CA LEU A 153 -3.66 -0.84 5.87
C LEU A 153 -4.08 -2.17 6.53
N PRO A 154 -3.86 -2.36 7.86
CA PRO A 154 -4.13 -3.64 8.51
C PRO A 154 -5.60 -4.09 8.48
N THR A 155 -6.53 -3.15 8.36
CA THR A 155 -7.98 -3.40 8.37
C THR A 155 -8.58 -3.70 7.01
N ILE A 156 -7.79 -3.64 5.93
CA ILE A 156 -8.30 -3.92 4.58
C ILE A 156 -8.77 -5.37 4.47
N GLN A 157 -9.90 -5.59 3.79
CA GLN A 157 -10.55 -6.87 3.65
C GLN A 157 -10.72 -7.24 2.16
N PRO A 158 -10.92 -8.51 1.81
CA PRO A 158 -11.24 -8.90 0.43
C PRO A 158 -12.46 -8.18 -0.16
N THR A 159 -13.41 -7.80 0.69
CA THR A 159 -14.62 -7.03 0.32
C THR A 159 -14.35 -5.60 -0.12
N ASP A 160 -13.17 -5.05 0.22
CA ASP A 160 -12.75 -3.73 -0.22
C ASP A 160 -12.13 -3.74 -1.63
N LEU A 161 -11.77 -4.94 -2.13
CA LEU A 161 -11.08 -5.16 -3.40
C LEU A 161 -12.09 -5.42 -4.52
N THR A 162 -12.91 -4.43 -4.85
CA THR A 162 -13.99 -4.52 -5.82
C THR A 162 -13.89 -3.42 -6.88
N GLU A 163 -14.58 -3.61 -8.01
CA GLU A 163 -14.65 -2.62 -9.09
C GLU A 163 -15.27 -1.29 -8.62
N GLU A 164 -16.18 -1.32 -7.64
CA GLU A 164 -16.80 -0.12 -7.07
C GLU A 164 -15.77 0.78 -6.36
N ASN A 165 -14.68 0.20 -5.88
CA ASN A 165 -13.58 0.90 -5.24
C ASN A 165 -12.44 1.25 -6.21
N LEU A 166 -12.57 0.93 -7.50
CA LEU A 166 -11.67 1.43 -8.52
C LEU A 166 -11.98 2.92 -8.76
N THR A 167 -10.95 3.76 -8.72
CA THR A 167 -11.10 5.18 -9.04
C THR A 167 -11.63 5.34 -10.48
N PRO A 168 -12.69 6.13 -10.71
CA PRO A 168 -13.34 6.27 -12.03
C PRO A 168 -12.48 7.08 -12.99
N HIS A 169 -11.30 6.57 -13.30
CA HIS A 169 -10.35 7.19 -14.22
C HIS A 169 -10.06 6.25 -15.39
N PRO A 170 -10.16 6.71 -16.68
CA PRO A 170 -9.99 5.86 -17.86
C PRO A 170 -8.70 5.05 -17.86
N ARG A 171 -7.59 5.62 -17.37
CA ARG A 171 -6.29 4.94 -17.26
C ARG A 171 -6.35 3.70 -16.37
N TYR A 172 -7.01 3.76 -15.22
CA TYR A 172 -7.06 2.66 -14.27
C TYR A 172 -7.94 1.51 -14.77
N HIS A 173 -9.09 1.83 -15.36
CA HIS A 173 -9.92 0.83 -16.02
C HIS A 173 -9.18 0.13 -17.16
N GLU A 174 -8.41 0.88 -17.95
CA GLU A 174 -7.65 0.32 -19.06
C GLU A 174 -6.47 -0.54 -18.58
N ILE A 175 -5.73 -0.14 -17.55
CA ILE A 175 -4.69 -0.97 -16.93
C ILE A 175 -5.30 -2.28 -16.44
N ASN A 176 -6.39 -2.24 -15.66
CA ASN A 176 -7.06 -3.45 -15.17
C ASN A 176 -7.49 -4.36 -16.33
N ARG A 177 -8.12 -3.80 -17.37
CA ARG A 177 -8.56 -4.54 -18.56
C ARG A 177 -7.40 -5.21 -19.28
N VAL A 178 -6.32 -4.48 -19.57
CA VAL A 178 -5.19 -4.97 -20.35
C VAL A 178 -4.38 -6.00 -19.56
N VAL A 179 -4.10 -5.75 -18.28
CA VAL A 179 -3.39 -6.69 -17.41
C VAL A 179 -4.18 -8.01 -17.30
N THR A 180 -5.48 -7.92 -17.06
CA THR A 180 -6.35 -9.11 -16.97
C THR A 180 -6.42 -9.88 -18.29
N MET A 181 -6.48 -9.17 -19.43
CA MET A 181 -6.47 -9.79 -20.76
C MET A 181 -5.15 -10.52 -21.05
N LEU A 182 -4.00 -9.92 -20.74
CA LEU A 182 -2.68 -10.47 -21.04
C LEU A 182 -2.31 -11.66 -20.15
N HIS A 183 -2.64 -11.58 -18.89
CA HIS A 183 -2.34 -12.63 -17.93
C HIS A 183 -3.27 -13.85 -18.07
N GLY A 184 -4.52 -13.64 -18.47
CA GLY A 184 -5.61 -14.62 -18.37
C GLY A 184 -6.27 -14.60 -16.97
N LYS A 185 -7.40 -15.30 -16.85
CA LYS A 185 -8.17 -15.41 -15.61
C LYS A 185 -7.46 -16.34 -14.62
N ASN A 186 -7.66 -16.11 -13.30
CA ASN A 186 -7.20 -16.95 -12.20
C ASN A 186 -5.67 -16.92 -11.98
N ARG A 187 -5.17 -15.80 -11.49
CA ARG A 187 -3.78 -15.67 -11.01
C ARG A 187 -3.67 -16.15 -9.57
N ASN A 188 -2.97 -17.25 -9.36
CA ASN A 188 -2.69 -17.73 -8.01
C ASN A 188 -1.49 -16.98 -7.42
N ILE A 189 -1.70 -16.34 -6.27
CA ILE A 189 -0.66 -15.74 -5.46
C ILE A 189 -0.46 -16.59 -4.23
N GLN A 190 0.80 -16.84 -3.88
CA GLN A 190 1.19 -17.48 -2.64
C GLN A 190 2.31 -16.65 -2.01
N ILE A 191 2.06 -16.09 -0.82
CA ILE A 191 3.07 -15.37 -0.05
C ILE A 191 3.22 -16.08 1.30
N LYS A 192 4.45 -16.54 1.60
CA LYS A 192 4.81 -17.21 2.85
C LYS A 192 5.62 -16.27 3.71
N GLY A 193 5.13 -16.01 4.92
CA GLY A 193 5.81 -15.26 5.97
C GLY A 193 5.70 -16.00 7.31
N LEU A 194 5.30 -15.30 8.38
CA LEU A 194 4.89 -15.95 9.65
C LEU A 194 3.60 -16.75 9.44
N ASP A 195 2.68 -16.22 8.67
CA ASP A 195 1.49 -16.90 8.19
C ASP A 195 1.63 -17.16 6.68
N GLU A 196 0.68 -17.85 6.07
CA GLU A 196 0.61 -18.07 4.63
C GLU A 196 -0.66 -17.43 4.06
N LEU A 197 -0.50 -16.70 2.96
CA LEU A 197 -1.60 -16.15 2.17
C LEU A 197 -1.64 -16.84 0.81
N GLN A 198 -2.79 -17.41 0.47
CA GLN A 198 -3.08 -17.94 -0.87
C GLN A 198 -4.32 -17.24 -1.39
N LEU A 199 -4.21 -16.66 -2.57
CA LEU A 199 -5.30 -15.95 -3.25
C LEU A 199 -5.34 -16.30 -4.73
N THR A 200 -6.53 -16.31 -5.29
CA THR A 200 -6.74 -16.36 -6.74
C THR A 200 -7.29 -15.02 -7.19
N LEU A 201 -6.51 -14.26 -7.94
CA LEU A 201 -6.91 -12.96 -8.47
C LEU A 201 -7.53 -13.11 -9.87
N GLN A 202 -8.58 -12.33 -10.12
CA GLN A 202 -9.23 -12.20 -11.42
C GLN A 202 -9.01 -10.82 -12.05
N ASP A 203 -8.49 -9.87 -11.27
CA ASP A 203 -8.30 -8.46 -11.59
C ASP A 203 -7.02 -7.90 -10.95
N THR A 204 -6.84 -6.60 -10.98
CA THR A 204 -5.68 -5.91 -10.38
C THR A 204 -5.99 -5.23 -9.04
N PHE A 205 -7.19 -5.41 -8.48
CA PHE A 205 -7.67 -4.64 -7.33
C PHE A 205 -6.88 -4.86 -6.05
N ILE A 206 -6.14 -5.97 -5.95
CA ILE A 206 -5.22 -6.21 -4.83
C ILE A 206 -4.13 -5.11 -4.72
N GLU A 207 -3.89 -4.36 -5.79
CA GLU A 207 -2.96 -3.24 -5.79
C GLU A 207 -3.44 -2.09 -4.89
N PHE A 208 -4.75 -1.91 -4.68
CA PHE A 208 -5.31 -0.92 -3.75
C PHE A 208 -4.76 -1.04 -2.32
N CYS A 209 -4.18 -2.19 -1.98
CA CYS A 209 -3.57 -2.42 -0.67
C CYS A 209 -2.23 -1.69 -0.48
N ASN A 210 -1.57 -1.22 -1.55
CA ASN A 210 -0.23 -0.66 -1.49
C ASN A 210 -0.25 0.86 -1.41
N THR A 211 0.59 1.42 -0.53
CA THR A 211 0.93 2.83 -0.51
C THR A 211 2.41 3.02 -0.23
N SER A 212 3.01 4.05 -0.81
CA SER A 212 4.45 4.33 -0.77
C SER A 212 4.76 5.77 -0.39
N PHE A 213 6.02 5.99 -0.02
CA PHE A 213 6.67 7.29 0.06
C PHE A 213 7.84 7.27 -0.91
N GLN A 214 7.70 7.93 -2.06
CA GLN A 214 8.68 7.87 -3.14
C GLN A 214 9.60 9.08 -3.07
N ILE A 215 10.92 8.85 -3.18
CA ILE A 215 11.92 9.91 -3.08
C ILE A 215 12.57 10.11 -4.44
N HIS A 216 12.62 11.35 -4.90
CA HIS A 216 13.25 11.75 -6.16
C HIS A 216 14.56 12.47 -5.91
N LEU A 217 15.61 12.08 -6.63
CA LEU A 217 16.88 12.76 -6.68
C LEU A 217 17.23 13.11 -8.13
N GLN A 218 17.39 14.40 -8.44
CA GLN A 218 17.90 14.83 -9.74
C GLN A 218 19.40 14.57 -9.83
N VAL A 219 19.83 14.04 -10.96
CA VAL A 219 21.23 13.71 -11.25
C VAL A 219 21.60 14.16 -12.66
N SER A 220 22.86 14.57 -12.86
CA SER A 220 23.38 14.88 -14.19
C SER A 220 23.50 13.61 -15.04
N PRO A 221 23.39 13.68 -16.37
CA PRO A 221 23.62 12.52 -17.24
C PRO A 221 24.97 11.85 -17.04
N SER A 222 26.03 12.63 -16.79
CA SER A 222 27.39 12.18 -16.49
C SER A 222 27.49 11.32 -15.23
N ASP A 223 26.68 11.65 -14.20
CA ASP A 223 26.68 10.99 -12.90
C ASP A 223 25.64 9.88 -12.80
N PHE A 224 24.75 9.76 -13.81
CA PHE A 224 23.58 8.89 -13.74
C PHE A 224 23.93 7.44 -13.45
N VAL A 225 24.93 6.88 -14.12
CA VAL A 225 25.29 5.45 -14.00
C VAL A 225 25.71 5.10 -12.58
N ASP A 226 26.65 5.87 -12.04
CA ASP A 226 27.17 5.65 -10.68
C ASP A 226 26.06 5.81 -9.64
N HIS A 227 25.28 6.88 -9.72
CA HIS A 227 24.17 7.10 -8.79
C HIS A 227 23.07 6.04 -8.91
N TYR A 228 22.72 5.60 -10.12
CA TYR A 228 21.71 4.56 -10.30
C TYR A 228 22.17 3.21 -9.75
N ASN A 229 23.41 2.84 -10.01
CA ASN A 229 23.98 1.61 -9.49
C ASN A 229 24.09 1.64 -7.94
N TRP A 230 24.49 2.77 -7.38
CA TRP A 230 24.47 2.95 -5.91
C TRP A 230 23.05 2.93 -5.35
N ALA A 231 22.04 3.53 -6.02
CA ALA A 231 20.65 3.43 -5.60
C ALA A 231 20.19 1.97 -5.50
N GLN A 232 20.61 1.12 -6.47
CA GLN A 232 20.34 -0.32 -6.41
C GLN A 232 21.06 -0.99 -5.24
N ALA A 233 22.32 -0.70 -5.01
CA ALA A 233 23.12 -1.32 -3.95
C ALA A 233 22.57 -1.01 -2.55
N ILE A 234 22.15 0.24 -2.30
CA ILE A 234 21.61 0.69 -1.00
C ILE A 234 20.14 0.37 -0.78
N SER A 235 19.41 -0.05 -1.81
CA SER A 235 17.98 -0.33 -1.69
C SER A 235 17.67 -1.35 -0.58
N GLY A 236 18.49 -2.40 -0.45
CA GLY A 236 18.33 -3.40 0.61
C GLY A 236 18.44 -2.82 2.02
N PRO A 237 19.56 -2.24 2.42
CA PRO A 237 19.71 -1.70 3.77
C PRO A 237 18.74 -0.55 4.08
N VAL A 238 18.45 0.34 3.13
CA VAL A 238 17.48 1.43 3.34
C VAL A 238 16.08 0.86 3.56
N LEU A 239 15.66 -0.12 2.75
CA LEU A 239 14.37 -0.82 2.93
C LEU A 239 14.29 -1.56 4.26
N ALA A 240 15.39 -2.20 4.69
CA ALA A 240 15.41 -2.94 5.96
C ALA A 240 15.09 -2.03 7.16
N SER A 241 15.55 -0.77 7.12
CA SER A 241 15.24 0.21 8.16
C SER A 241 13.84 0.82 8.03
N ALA A 242 13.26 0.81 6.83
CA ALA A 242 12.01 1.50 6.53
C ALA A 242 10.76 0.61 6.56
N ALA A 243 10.90 -0.72 6.61
CA ALA A 243 9.80 -1.68 6.45
C ALA A 243 8.56 -1.36 7.30
N ASN A 244 7.36 -1.31 6.66
CA ASN A 244 6.11 -0.87 7.29
C ASN A 244 4.84 -1.55 6.72
N SER A 245 4.94 -2.79 6.21
CA SER A 245 3.77 -3.50 5.65
C SER A 245 3.73 -5.00 5.98
N PRO A 246 3.75 -5.39 7.31
CA PRO A 246 3.86 -6.81 7.67
C PRO A 246 2.53 -7.57 7.63
N ILE A 247 1.41 -6.90 7.39
CA ILE A 247 0.07 -7.48 7.48
C ILE A 247 -0.67 -7.24 6.17
N LEU A 248 -1.23 -8.30 5.60
CA LEU A 248 -2.12 -8.26 4.44
C LEU A 248 -3.29 -9.21 4.66
N LEU A 249 -4.52 -8.73 4.53
CA LEU A 249 -5.75 -9.52 4.68
C LEU A 249 -5.71 -10.41 5.94
N ASN A 250 -5.38 -9.81 7.08
CA ASN A 250 -5.25 -10.45 8.39
C ASN A 250 -4.12 -11.49 8.51
N ARG A 251 -3.18 -11.59 7.57
CA ARG A 251 -2.03 -12.51 7.59
C ARG A 251 -0.74 -11.74 7.85
N ARG A 252 0.12 -12.26 8.75
CA ARG A 252 1.45 -11.71 9.02
C ARG A 252 2.44 -12.32 8.04
N LEU A 253 2.94 -11.51 7.13
CA LEU A 253 3.75 -11.98 6.00
C LEU A 253 5.18 -11.46 6.08
N TRP A 254 5.69 -10.79 5.05
CA TRP A 254 7.01 -10.19 5.05
C TRP A 254 7.01 -8.87 5.83
N HIS A 255 8.15 -8.41 6.32
CA HIS A 255 8.24 -7.07 6.92
C HIS A 255 7.83 -5.96 5.95
N GLU A 256 8.10 -6.18 4.64
CA GLU A 256 7.62 -5.32 3.56
C GLU A 256 6.89 -6.16 2.51
N THR A 257 5.66 -6.54 2.81
CA THR A 257 4.81 -7.39 1.96
C THR A 257 4.44 -6.72 0.64
N ARG A 258 4.44 -5.37 0.57
CA ARG A 258 4.14 -4.61 -0.66
C ARG A 258 4.98 -5.08 -1.85
N LEU A 259 6.25 -5.42 -1.62
CA LEU A 259 7.14 -5.85 -2.69
C LEU A 259 6.63 -7.13 -3.37
N ALA A 260 6.27 -8.13 -2.58
CA ALA A 260 5.70 -9.37 -3.11
C ALA A 260 4.33 -9.11 -3.76
N LEU A 261 3.48 -8.33 -3.07
CA LEU A 261 2.13 -8.06 -3.53
C LEU A 261 2.10 -7.32 -4.87
N PHE A 262 2.85 -6.23 -4.98
CA PHE A 262 2.89 -5.41 -6.20
C PHE A 262 3.43 -6.19 -7.39
N GLN A 263 4.46 -7.02 -7.19
CA GLN A 263 5.00 -7.88 -8.23
C GLN A 263 3.95 -8.85 -8.81
N HIS A 264 3.03 -9.32 -7.96
CA HIS A 264 1.96 -10.23 -8.37
C HIS A 264 0.73 -9.50 -8.91
N ALA A 265 0.41 -8.31 -8.38
CA ALA A 265 -0.80 -7.55 -8.71
C ALA A 265 -0.87 -7.17 -10.20
N ILE A 266 0.25 -6.77 -10.79
CA ILE A 266 0.36 -6.30 -12.18
C ILE A 266 1.27 -7.17 -13.05
N ASP A 267 1.36 -8.46 -12.75
CA ASP A 267 2.10 -9.40 -13.60
C ASP A 267 1.33 -9.68 -14.89
N THR A 268 1.91 -9.30 -16.03
CA THR A 268 1.35 -9.50 -17.37
C THR A 268 1.88 -10.74 -18.06
N ARG A 269 2.74 -11.52 -17.38
CA ARG A 269 3.37 -12.71 -17.99
C ARG A 269 2.40 -13.87 -18.02
N SER A 270 2.25 -14.48 -19.20
CA SER A 270 1.60 -15.80 -19.35
C SER A 270 2.42 -16.90 -18.64
N ILE A 271 1.84 -18.09 -18.49
CA ILE A 271 2.53 -19.26 -17.94
C ILE A 271 3.84 -19.52 -18.71
N VAL A 272 3.81 -19.50 -20.05
CA VAL A 272 4.98 -19.72 -20.91
C VAL A 272 6.06 -18.65 -20.69
N HIS A 273 5.66 -17.39 -20.49
CA HIS A 273 6.61 -16.31 -20.21
C HIS A 273 7.29 -16.50 -18.84
N ARG A 274 6.57 -17.00 -17.84
CA ARG A 274 7.12 -17.32 -16.51
C ARG A 274 8.08 -18.52 -16.58
N GLU A 275 7.73 -19.55 -17.30
CA GLU A 275 8.60 -20.72 -17.53
C GLU A 275 9.91 -20.36 -18.24
N ARG A 276 9.90 -19.31 -19.06
CA ARG A 276 11.09 -18.74 -19.70
C ARG A 276 11.83 -17.73 -18.85
N ASN A 277 11.44 -17.55 -17.57
CA ASN A 277 12.02 -16.57 -16.64
C ASN A 277 12.05 -15.13 -17.18
N GLN A 278 11.05 -14.73 -17.99
CA GLN A 278 10.95 -13.34 -18.43
C GLN A 278 10.78 -12.41 -17.21
N THR A 279 11.47 -11.27 -17.25
CA THR A 279 11.40 -10.26 -16.20
C THR A 279 9.97 -9.71 -16.09
N PRO A 280 9.37 -9.63 -14.88
CA PRO A 280 8.08 -8.99 -14.68
C PRO A 280 8.19 -7.48 -14.82
N ARG A 281 7.06 -6.79 -15.03
CA ARG A 281 7.03 -5.31 -15.12
C ARG A 281 7.42 -4.63 -13.82
N VAL A 282 7.08 -5.22 -12.67
CA VAL A 282 7.57 -4.80 -11.36
C VAL A 282 8.86 -5.55 -11.09
N ASN A 283 9.99 -4.87 -11.14
CA ASN A 283 11.29 -5.52 -11.07
C ASN A 283 12.39 -4.66 -10.43
N PHE A 284 13.45 -5.32 -10.01
CA PHE A 284 14.68 -4.71 -9.50
C PHE A 284 15.69 -4.42 -10.60
N GLY A 285 15.53 -5.01 -11.78
CA GLY A 285 16.52 -5.09 -12.83
C GLY A 285 17.23 -6.44 -12.83
N ASP A 286 18.11 -6.63 -13.83
CA ASP A 286 18.83 -7.90 -14.04
C ASP A 286 20.35 -7.75 -14.04
N ARG A 287 20.86 -6.51 -14.10
CA ARG A 287 22.30 -6.22 -14.14
C ARG A 287 22.59 -4.75 -13.78
N TRP A 288 23.85 -4.46 -13.49
CA TRP A 288 24.34 -3.11 -13.38
C TRP A 288 24.26 -2.36 -14.71
N VAL A 289 23.95 -1.06 -14.66
CA VAL A 289 24.01 -0.16 -15.81
C VAL A 289 25.46 0.18 -16.09
N GLN A 290 25.88 0.21 -17.38
CA GLN A 290 27.28 0.40 -17.75
C GLN A 290 27.56 1.77 -18.39
N ASN A 291 26.67 2.27 -19.25
CA ASN A 291 26.98 3.43 -20.08
C ASN A 291 26.07 4.65 -19.81
N SER A 292 24.75 4.46 -19.77
CA SER A 292 23.82 5.57 -19.61
C SER A 292 22.41 5.10 -19.21
N ILE A 293 21.54 6.05 -18.84
CA ILE A 293 20.10 5.83 -18.64
C ILE A 293 19.44 5.16 -19.84
N VAL A 294 19.95 5.38 -21.05
CA VAL A 294 19.39 4.87 -22.31
C VAL A 294 19.44 3.33 -22.37
N GLU A 295 20.44 2.70 -21.71
CA GLU A 295 20.47 1.23 -21.59
C GLU A 295 19.21 0.67 -20.93
N ILE A 296 18.75 1.31 -19.85
CA ILE A 296 17.54 0.89 -19.14
C ILE A 296 16.32 1.05 -20.06
N MET A 297 16.27 2.17 -20.77
CA MET A 297 15.16 2.52 -21.64
C MET A 297 15.05 1.59 -22.85
N HIS A 298 16.18 1.27 -23.48
CA HIS A 298 16.25 0.29 -24.57
C HIS A 298 15.80 -1.10 -24.07
N GLU A 299 16.30 -1.52 -22.92
CA GLU A 299 15.91 -2.78 -22.31
C GLU A 299 14.41 -2.84 -22.07
N ASP A 300 13.82 -1.77 -21.51
CA ASP A 300 12.40 -1.68 -21.23
C ASP A 300 11.55 -1.67 -22.52
N ALA A 301 11.98 -0.96 -23.57
CA ALA A 301 11.28 -0.93 -24.85
C ALA A 301 11.28 -2.28 -25.56
N VAL A 302 12.35 -3.08 -25.42
CA VAL A 302 12.48 -4.42 -26.01
C VAL A 302 11.71 -5.48 -25.20
N ARG A 303 11.80 -5.42 -23.86
CA ARG A 303 11.23 -6.44 -22.98
C ARG A 303 9.73 -6.29 -22.78
N PHE A 304 9.23 -5.07 -22.74
CA PHE A 304 7.86 -4.77 -22.33
C PHE A 304 7.07 -4.16 -23.49
N ARG A 305 6.06 -4.87 -23.94
CA ARG A 305 5.11 -4.32 -24.92
C ARG A 305 4.40 -3.10 -24.35
N VAL A 306 4.05 -2.16 -25.20
CA VAL A 306 3.21 -1.02 -24.85
C VAL A 306 1.87 -1.54 -24.31
N LEU A 307 1.47 -1.08 -23.12
CA LEU A 307 0.17 -1.43 -22.52
C LEU A 307 -0.90 -0.39 -22.81
N LEU A 308 -0.52 0.88 -22.75
CA LEU A 308 -1.40 2.02 -22.93
C LEU A 308 -0.91 2.87 -24.08
N THR A 309 -1.83 3.40 -24.84
CA THR A 309 -1.56 4.39 -25.91
C THR A 309 -2.27 5.69 -25.62
N GLN A 310 -1.68 6.77 -26.10
CA GLN A 310 -2.30 8.09 -26.17
C GLN A 310 -2.05 8.70 -27.55
N GLU A 311 -2.79 9.71 -27.89
CA GLU A 311 -2.49 10.51 -29.05
C GLU A 311 -1.17 11.25 -28.82
N VAL A 312 -0.17 11.01 -29.69
CA VAL A 312 1.13 11.67 -29.63
C VAL A 312 1.14 12.81 -30.62
N ASN A 313 1.10 14.03 -30.12
CA ASN A 313 1.05 15.25 -30.93
C ASN A 313 2.44 15.86 -31.18
N GLU A 314 3.49 15.25 -30.64
CA GLU A 314 4.88 15.72 -30.73
C GLU A 314 5.72 14.70 -31.51
N ASN A 315 6.54 15.19 -32.45
CA ASN A 315 7.66 14.43 -32.99
C ASN A 315 8.94 14.93 -32.31
N SER A 316 9.46 14.16 -31.37
CA SER A 316 10.59 14.54 -30.53
C SER A 316 11.87 14.83 -31.34
N ILE A 317 12.07 14.14 -32.46
CA ILE A 317 13.21 14.39 -33.37
C ILE A 317 13.08 15.73 -34.06
N GLU A 318 11.90 16.07 -34.58
CA GLU A 318 11.64 17.34 -35.25
C GLU A 318 11.70 18.51 -34.25
N THR A 319 11.13 18.32 -33.05
CA THR A 319 11.22 19.31 -31.97
C THR A 319 12.68 19.62 -31.65
N LEU A 320 13.51 18.59 -31.49
CA LEU A 320 14.93 18.74 -31.20
C LEU A 320 15.69 19.41 -32.36
N ALA A 321 15.44 18.98 -33.60
CA ALA A 321 16.04 19.58 -34.79
C ALA A 321 15.68 21.08 -34.94
N GLY A 322 14.49 21.48 -34.49
CA GLY A 322 14.04 22.87 -34.42
C GLY A 322 14.64 23.68 -33.23
N GLY A 323 15.50 23.09 -32.42
CA GLY A 323 16.13 23.72 -31.24
C GLY A 323 15.21 23.75 -30.00
N GLY A 324 14.08 23.03 -30.02
CA GLY A 324 13.18 22.84 -28.86
C GLY A 324 13.64 21.69 -27.97
N ILE A 325 13.02 21.61 -26.76
CA ILE A 325 13.24 20.52 -25.82
C ILE A 325 12.00 19.61 -25.84
N PRO A 326 12.11 18.35 -26.35
CA PRO A 326 10.97 17.46 -26.46
C PRO A 326 10.48 16.96 -25.09
N GLN A 327 9.16 16.77 -24.98
CA GLN A 327 8.50 16.26 -23.77
C GLN A 327 8.72 14.76 -23.54
N LEU A 328 9.10 14.01 -24.58
CA LEU A 328 9.26 12.54 -24.56
C LEU A 328 7.99 11.83 -24.05
N SER A 329 6.83 12.30 -24.48
CA SER A 329 5.52 11.91 -23.94
C SER A 329 5.20 10.44 -24.14
N ALA A 330 5.57 9.86 -25.28
CA ALA A 330 5.35 8.43 -25.55
C ALA A 330 6.21 7.55 -24.66
N TRP A 331 7.50 7.87 -24.52
CA TRP A 331 8.38 7.13 -23.62
C TRP A 331 7.95 7.28 -22.17
N ARG A 332 7.61 8.48 -21.70
CA ARG A 332 7.14 8.72 -20.32
C ARG A 332 5.91 7.90 -19.99
N MET A 333 4.94 7.78 -20.92
CA MET A 333 3.78 6.92 -20.75
C MET A 333 4.18 5.45 -20.70
N HIS A 334 5.06 5.00 -21.60
CA HIS A 334 5.54 3.62 -21.59
C HIS A 334 6.28 3.28 -20.29
N ASN A 335 7.22 4.13 -19.86
CA ASN A 335 7.94 4.01 -18.59
C ASN A 335 6.99 4.02 -17.37
N GLY A 336 5.89 4.77 -17.43
CA GLY A 336 4.84 4.79 -16.42
C GLY A 336 4.01 3.49 -16.32
N THR A 337 4.28 2.49 -17.17
CA THR A 337 3.70 1.12 -17.12
C THR A 337 4.74 0.06 -16.80
N ILE A 338 5.96 0.45 -16.43
CA ILE A 338 7.05 -0.41 -16.01
C ILE A 338 7.50 0.07 -14.63
N TRP A 339 7.33 -0.78 -13.64
CA TRP A 339 7.53 -0.41 -12.24
C TRP A 339 8.85 -0.97 -11.72
N ARG A 340 9.96 -0.30 -12.12
CA ARG A 340 11.27 -0.55 -11.50
C ARG A 340 11.28 0.02 -10.09
N TRP A 341 11.87 -0.67 -9.13
CA TRP A 341 11.95 -0.20 -7.73
C TRP A 341 12.81 1.06 -7.58
N ASN A 342 13.85 1.23 -8.42
CA ASN A 342 14.46 2.52 -8.71
C ASN A 342 14.10 2.87 -10.16
N ARG A 343 13.28 3.88 -10.37
CA ARG A 343 12.81 4.26 -11.70
C ARG A 343 13.61 5.42 -12.25
N PRO A 344 14.15 5.29 -13.47
CA PRO A 344 14.73 6.43 -14.17
C PRO A 344 13.59 7.32 -14.69
N CYS A 345 13.68 8.63 -14.42
CA CYS A 345 12.67 9.59 -14.83
C CYS A 345 13.30 10.74 -15.61
N TYR A 346 12.57 11.20 -16.63
CA TYR A 346 12.86 12.43 -17.36
C TYR A 346 11.77 13.46 -17.06
N GLY A 347 12.14 14.73 -17.01
CA GLY A 347 11.19 15.84 -16.92
C GLY A 347 11.83 17.15 -17.28
N ILE A 348 11.00 18.16 -17.52
CA ILE A 348 11.43 19.51 -17.83
C ILE A 348 11.09 20.41 -16.64
N ILE A 349 12.06 21.15 -16.11
CA ILE A 349 11.87 22.08 -15.00
C ILE A 349 12.36 23.45 -15.45
N ASN A 350 11.50 24.46 -15.40
CA ASN A 350 11.83 25.81 -15.85
C ASN A 350 12.37 25.86 -17.29
N GLY A 351 11.89 24.98 -18.16
CA GLY A 351 12.33 24.89 -19.55
C GLY A 351 13.68 24.17 -19.74
N GLN A 352 14.23 23.52 -18.70
CA GLN A 352 15.45 22.73 -18.77
C GLN A 352 15.18 21.24 -18.55
N PRO A 353 15.74 20.35 -19.39
CA PRO A 353 15.58 18.90 -19.21
C PRO A 353 16.43 18.41 -18.03
N GLY A 354 15.84 17.50 -17.27
CA GLY A 354 16.50 16.89 -16.11
C GLY A 354 16.24 15.40 -16.01
N LEU A 355 17.21 14.65 -15.48
CA LEU A 355 17.08 13.23 -15.15
C LEU A 355 16.94 13.07 -13.64
N ARG A 356 16.15 12.09 -13.23
CA ARG A 356 15.94 11.76 -11.81
C ARG A 356 15.99 10.27 -11.60
N ILE A 357 16.41 9.89 -10.40
CA ILE A 357 16.26 8.55 -9.85
C ILE A 357 15.13 8.64 -8.82
N GLU A 358 14.11 7.79 -8.97
CA GLU A 358 12.97 7.70 -8.09
C GLU A 358 13.03 6.40 -7.31
N ALA A 359 13.22 6.48 -5.99
CA ALA A 359 13.19 5.35 -5.08
C ALA A 359 11.74 5.05 -4.66
N ARG A 360 11.10 4.06 -5.30
CA ARG A 360 9.68 3.70 -5.11
C ARG A 360 9.44 2.61 -4.07
N TYR A 361 10.48 1.97 -3.60
CA TYR A 361 10.37 0.81 -2.73
C TYR A 361 10.02 1.15 -1.27
N LEU A 362 10.15 2.42 -0.88
CA LEU A 362 9.86 2.83 0.48
C LEU A 362 8.35 2.83 0.77
N PRO A 363 7.89 2.25 1.88
CA PRO A 363 6.50 2.30 2.29
C PRO A 363 6.08 3.69 2.75
N ALA A 364 4.78 3.98 2.66
CA ALA A 364 4.19 5.10 3.38
C ALA A 364 4.26 4.88 4.90
N GLY A 365 4.54 5.93 5.66
CA GLY A 365 4.64 5.92 7.11
C GLY A 365 5.91 5.23 7.68
N PRO A 366 5.88 4.79 8.93
CA PRO A 366 4.75 4.87 9.87
C PRO A 366 4.38 6.29 10.34
N SER A 367 5.31 7.25 10.35
CA SER A 367 5.05 8.67 10.62
C SER A 367 5.82 9.54 9.64
N VAL A 368 5.46 10.81 9.52
CA VAL A 368 6.19 11.78 8.69
C VAL A 368 7.66 11.87 9.13
N ALA A 369 7.93 11.84 10.44
CA ALA A 369 9.29 11.85 10.95
C ALA A 369 10.11 10.62 10.51
N ASP A 370 9.47 9.46 10.45
CA ASP A 370 10.08 8.22 9.95
C ASP A 370 10.36 8.28 8.44
N GLU A 371 9.45 8.81 7.66
CA GLU A 371 9.61 8.99 6.20
C GLU A 371 10.75 9.96 5.88
N MET A 372 10.81 11.08 6.58
CA MET A 372 11.90 12.06 6.43
C MET A 372 13.24 11.51 6.89
N ALA A 373 13.27 10.66 7.92
CA ALA A 373 14.48 9.95 8.33
C ALA A 373 14.95 8.95 7.24
N ASN A 374 14.02 8.22 6.62
CA ASN A 374 14.31 7.34 5.48
C ASN A 374 14.88 8.16 4.29
N ALA A 375 14.28 9.33 4.01
CA ALA A 375 14.78 10.24 2.96
C ALA A 375 16.18 10.74 3.29
N ALA A 376 16.47 11.15 4.52
CA ALA A 376 17.79 11.63 4.95
C ALA A 376 18.85 10.53 4.81
N LEU A 377 18.53 9.28 5.19
CA LEU A 377 19.43 8.14 5.01
C LEU A 377 19.71 7.90 3.52
N PHE A 378 18.68 7.77 2.70
CA PHE A 378 18.81 7.54 1.26
C PHE A 378 19.62 8.65 0.57
N LEU A 379 19.21 9.91 0.74
CA LEU A 379 19.84 11.06 0.08
C LEU A 379 21.27 11.27 0.56
N GLY A 380 21.54 11.07 1.85
CA GLY A 380 22.88 11.16 2.40
C GLY A 380 23.82 10.11 1.81
N LEU A 381 23.37 8.86 1.69
CA LEU A 381 24.13 7.79 1.04
C LEU A 381 24.33 8.04 -0.45
N MET A 382 23.31 8.50 -1.15
CA MET A 382 23.41 8.84 -2.57
C MET A 382 24.42 9.96 -2.85
N ASN A 383 24.63 10.86 -1.90
CA ASN A 383 25.58 11.96 -2.04
C ASN A 383 27.01 11.64 -1.54
N SER A 384 27.21 10.54 -0.81
CA SER A 384 28.55 10.19 -0.30
C SER A 384 29.19 9.00 -0.98
N LEU A 385 28.39 7.96 -1.32
CA LEU A 385 28.96 6.68 -1.76
C LEU A 385 29.65 6.73 -3.12
N PRO A 386 29.14 7.42 -4.15
CA PRO A 386 29.85 7.57 -5.41
C PRO A 386 31.23 8.23 -5.25
N ASP A 387 31.32 9.26 -4.42
CA ASP A 387 32.59 9.99 -4.18
C ASP A 387 33.56 9.17 -3.30
N GLU A 388 33.05 8.39 -2.35
CA GLU A 388 33.87 7.63 -1.39
C GLU A 388 34.44 6.35 -1.99
N PHE A 389 33.63 5.63 -2.76
CA PHE A 389 33.94 4.27 -3.24
C PHE A 389 33.98 4.14 -4.76
N GLY A 390 33.56 5.17 -5.51
CA GLY A 390 33.49 5.14 -6.97
C GLY A 390 32.47 4.10 -7.49
N ASP A 391 32.89 3.32 -8.47
CA ASP A 391 32.10 2.36 -9.21
C ASP A 391 31.77 1.11 -8.37
N VAL A 392 30.55 1.01 -7.87
CA VAL A 392 30.06 -0.09 -7.04
C VAL A 392 30.07 -1.44 -7.78
N THR A 393 30.06 -1.45 -9.11
CA THR A 393 30.04 -2.68 -9.90
C THR A 393 31.32 -3.51 -9.74
N LYS A 394 32.40 -2.85 -9.33
CA LYS A 394 33.70 -3.48 -9.01
C LYS A 394 33.76 -4.03 -7.58
N LEU A 395 32.87 -3.59 -6.72
CA LEU A 395 32.88 -3.91 -5.29
C LEU A 395 31.83 -4.95 -4.90
N MET A 396 30.74 -5.03 -5.65
CA MET A 396 29.57 -5.85 -5.31
C MET A 396 28.94 -6.45 -6.56
N SER A 397 28.54 -7.74 -6.51
CA SER A 397 27.76 -8.33 -7.60
C SER A 397 26.33 -7.79 -7.59
N PHE A 398 25.71 -7.70 -8.78
CA PHE A 398 24.30 -7.30 -8.89
C PHE A 398 23.36 -8.28 -8.13
N ASP A 399 23.67 -9.58 -8.17
CA ASP A 399 22.90 -10.59 -7.48
C ASP A 399 22.93 -10.37 -5.96
N ALA A 400 24.08 -9.97 -5.38
CA ALA A 400 24.15 -9.65 -3.96
C ALA A 400 23.29 -8.43 -3.60
N ALA A 401 23.25 -7.39 -4.43
CA ALA A 401 22.37 -6.24 -4.23
C ALA A 401 20.89 -6.64 -4.29
N LYS A 402 20.53 -7.47 -5.27
CA LYS A 402 19.18 -7.98 -5.47
C LYS A 402 18.75 -8.90 -4.31
N ASP A 403 19.61 -9.80 -3.86
CA ASP A 403 19.35 -10.67 -2.71
C ASP A 403 19.18 -9.87 -1.43
N ASN A 404 20.03 -8.86 -1.19
CA ASN A 404 19.90 -7.95 -0.05
C ASN A 404 18.53 -7.26 -0.04
N PHE A 405 18.06 -6.80 -1.20
CA PHE A 405 16.78 -6.12 -1.34
C PHE A 405 15.59 -7.04 -0.96
N PHE A 406 15.54 -8.25 -1.50
CA PHE A 406 14.47 -9.19 -1.17
C PHE A 406 14.58 -9.77 0.24
N ASN A 407 15.79 -9.94 0.77
CA ASN A 407 16.00 -10.34 2.17
C ASN A 407 15.55 -9.23 3.13
N ALA A 408 15.80 -7.95 2.79
CA ALA A 408 15.29 -6.81 3.53
C ALA A 408 13.76 -6.82 3.59
N ALA A 409 13.10 -7.05 2.45
CA ALA A 409 11.64 -7.13 2.41
C ALA A 409 11.08 -8.25 3.30
N ARG A 410 11.73 -9.41 3.33
CA ARG A 410 11.29 -10.56 4.14
C ARG A 410 11.54 -10.37 5.62
N HIS A 411 12.71 -9.85 6.02
CA HIS A 411 13.22 -9.95 7.37
C HIS A 411 13.54 -8.61 8.04
N GLY A 412 13.37 -7.48 7.33
CA GLY A 412 13.66 -6.14 7.84
C GLY A 412 15.09 -6.03 8.38
N LEU A 413 15.28 -5.43 9.54
CA LEU A 413 16.56 -5.25 10.21
C LEU A 413 17.27 -6.57 10.59
N ASN A 414 16.55 -7.68 10.56
CA ASN A 414 17.10 -9.01 10.87
C ASN A 414 17.71 -9.70 9.65
N SER A 415 17.58 -9.14 8.45
CA SER A 415 18.13 -9.71 7.23
C SER A 415 19.65 -9.77 7.26
N GLN A 416 20.21 -10.82 6.64
CA GLN A 416 21.63 -10.93 6.37
C GLN A 416 21.92 -10.29 5.01
N MET A 417 22.94 -9.45 4.94
CA MET A 417 23.31 -8.70 3.74
C MET A 417 24.78 -8.86 3.42
N THR A 418 25.09 -9.17 2.19
CA THR A 418 26.45 -9.12 1.66
C THR A 418 26.75 -7.69 1.22
N TRP A 419 27.78 -7.07 1.79
CA TRP A 419 28.15 -5.69 1.48
C TRP A 419 29.38 -5.61 0.56
N ILE A 420 29.80 -4.38 0.21
CA ILE A 420 30.86 -4.09 -0.75
C ILE A 420 32.23 -4.70 -0.41
N ASP A 421 32.47 -5.07 0.82
CA ASP A 421 33.68 -5.78 1.28
C ASP A 421 33.57 -7.31 1.14
N GLY A 422 32.50 -7.82 0.54
CA GLY A 422 32.20 -9.24 0.37
C GLY A 422 31.78 -9.97 1.66
N ARG A 423 31.65 -9.27 2.80
CA ARG A 423 31.25 -9.87 4.07
C ARG A 423 29.75 -9.81 4.26
N SER A 424 29.19 -10.92 4.79
CA SER A 424 27.81 -10.97 5.20
C SER A 424 27.66 -10.49 6.64
N ARG A 425 26.69 -9.61 6.89
CA ARG A 425 26.37 -9.07 8.21
C ARG A 425 24.90 -8.73 8.34
N ARG A 426 24.41 -8.63 9.57
CA ARG A 426 23.03 -8.25 9.84
C ARG A 426 22.78 -6.81 9.39
N ALA A 427 21.64 -6.55 8.73
CA ALA A 427 21.30 -5.22 8.20
C ALA A 427 21.40 -4.12 9.25
N GLY A 428 20.85 -4.32 10.45
CA GLY A 428 20.92 -3.36 11.54
C GLY A 428 22.35 -2.97 11.90
N ARG A 429 23.28 -3.94 11.92
CA ARG A 429 24.68 -3.68 12.20
C ARG A 429 25.35 -2.88 11.07
N LEU A 430 25.12 -3.27 9.81
CA LEU A 430 25.62 -2.55 8.65
C LEU A 430 25.16 -1.08 8.65
N ILE A 431 23.87 -0.86 8.90
CA ILE A 431 23.28 0.49 8.92
C ILE A 431 23.91 1.33 10.03
N ALA A 432 23.99 0.79 11.27
CA ALA A 432 24.50 1.55 12.41
C ALA A 432 25.99 1.86 12.31
N GLU A 433 26.82 0.87 11.94
CA GLU A 433 28.27 0.98 12.00
C GLU A 433 28.89 1.67 10.77
N GLU A 434 28.25 1.55 9.59
CA GLU A 434 28.83 2.02 8.34
C GLU A 434 27.95 3.06 7.60
N LEU A 435 26.64 2.77 7.42
CA LEU A 435 25.83 3.58 6.52
C LEU A 435 25.39 4.91 7.13
N ILE A 436 25.05 4.95 8.41
CA ILE A 436 24.69 6.22 9.07
C ILE A 436 25.86 7.21 9.08
N PRO A 437 27.11 6.84 9.43
CA PRO A 437 28.26 7.73 9.29
C PRO A 437 28.47 8.26 7.87
N LEU A 438 28.31 7.39 6.85
CA LEU A 438 28.42 7.78 5.45
C LEU A 438 27.29 8.72 5.01
N ALA A 439 26.05 8.43 5.42
CA ALA A 439 24.92 9.30 5.15
C ALA A 439 25.11 10.70 5.79
N ARG A 440 25.60 10.77 7.03
CA ARG A 440 25.94 12.03 7.71
C ARG A 440 26.99 12.82 6.94
N LYS A 441 28.04 12.15 6.46
CA LYS A 441 29.07 12.74 5.60
C LYS A 441 28.45 13.32 4.30
N GLY A 442 27.56 12.56 3.66
CA GLY A 442 26.90 12.99 2.41
C GLY A 442 25.97 14.18 2.62
N LEU A 443 25.17 14.18 3.70
CA LEU A 443 24.31 15.34 4.03
C LEU A 443 25.14 16.60 4.32
N ALA A 444 26.25 16.45 5.05
CA ALA A 444 27.16 17.56 5.32
C ALA A 444 27.82 18.10 4.04
N ALA A 445 28.24 17.22 3.11
CA ALA A 445 28.81 17.61 1.82
C ALA A 445 27.79 18.34 0.92
N ALA A 446 26.50 18.00 1.02
CA ALA A 446 25.42 18.72 0.36
C ALA A 446 25.04 20.04 1.06
N GLY A 447 25.68 20.39 2.16
CA GLY A 447 25.39 21.60 2.93
C GLY A 447 24.03 21.56 3.64
N ILE A 448 23.53 20.38 3.97
CA ILE A 448 22.30 20.21 4.75
C ILE A 448 22.51 20.72 6.19
N ASP A 449 21.47 21.36 6.74
CA ASP A 449 21.47 21.84 8.12
C ASP A 449 21.86 20.72 9.10
N ALA A 450 22.86 20.97 9.95
CA ALA A 450 23.39 19.98 10.87
C ALA A 450 22.34 19.47 11.86
N GLY A 451 21.45 20.35 12.32
CA GLY A 451 20.36 19.98 13.22
C GLY A 451 19.35 19.04 12.55
N ASP A 452 19.04 19.26 11.27
CA ASP A 452 18.19 18.36 10.49
C ASP A 452 18.89 17.00 10.28
N SER A 453 20.16 16.99 9.91
CA SER A 453 20.95 15.78 9.73
C SER A 453 21.01 14.95 11.02
N ASP A 454 21.36 15.57 12.14
CA ASP A 454 21.48 14.89 13.44
C ASP A 454 20.14 14.34 13.92
N ARG A 455 19.07 15.11 13.81
CA ARG A 455 17.73 14.70 14.22
C ARG A 455 17.22 13.52 13.38
N LEU A 456 17.32 13.63 12.06
CA LEU A 456 16.74 12.62 11.15
C LEU A 456 17.55 11.32 11.14
N LEU A 457 18.89 11.39 11.11
CA LEU A 457 19.72 10.19 11.23
C LEU A 457 19.69 9.59 12.63
N GLY A 458 19.49 10.42 13.68
CA GLY A 458 19.25 9.95 15.05
C GLY A 458 17.99 9.08 15.16
N ILE A 459 16.93 9.38 14.41
CA ILE A 459 15.73 8.52 14.32
C ILE A 459 16.10 7.14 13.75
N ILE A 460 16.97 7.08 12.73
CA ILE A 460 17.44 5.80 12.17
C ILE A 460 18.29 5.05 13.20
N GLU A 461 19.20 5.73 13.90
CA GLU A 461 20.04 5.14 14.95
C GLU A 461 19.20 4.49 16.07
N GLU A 462 18.20 5.22 16.58
CA GLU A 462 17.31 4.73 17.63
C GLU A 462 16.41 3.58 17.13
N ARG A 463 15.91 3.67 15.90
CA ARG A 463 15.12 2.61 15.24
C ARG A 463 15.91 1.32 15.10
N VAL A 464 17.17 1.42 14.66
CA VAL A 464 18.06 0.27 14.47
C VAL A 464 18.48 -0.33 15.80
N SER A 465 18.85 0.51 16.79
CA SER A 465 19.27 0.05 18.12
C SER A 465 18.14 -0.64 18.88
N SER A 466 16.91 -0.13 18.78
CA SER A 466 15.72 -0.76 19.37
C SER A 466 15.20 -1.96 18.57
N GLY A 467 15.63 -2.11 17.31
CA GLY A 467 15.10 -3.12 16.38
C GLY A 467 13.65 -2.87 15.94
N ARG A 468 13.09 -1.69 16.23
CA ARG A 468 11.65 -1.40 16.09
C ARG A 468 11.37 -0.51 14.88
N THR A 469 11.21 -1.13 13.71
CA THR A 469 10.60 -0.50 12.52
C THR A 469 9.08 -0.43 12.68
N GLY A 470 8.38 0.26 11.76
CA GLY A 470 6.91 0.22 11.72
C GLY A 470 6.36 -1.20 11.62
N ALA A 471 6.98 -2.04 10.79
CA ALA A 471 6.60 -3.45 10.66
C ALA A 471 6.79 -4.21 11.99
N GLN A 472 7.91 -4.04 12.67
CA GLN A 472 8.16 -4.72 13.93
C GLN A 472 7.21 -4.23 15.02
N TRP A 473 6.92 -2.91 15.07
CA TRP A 473 5.93 -2.35 16.00
C TRP A 473 4.54 -2.98 15.82
N MET A 474 4.09 -3.18 14.55
CA MET A 474 2.81 -3.84 14.28
C MET A 474 2.82 -5.30 14.74
N LEU A 475 3.89 -6.04 14.45
CA LEU A 475 4.03 -7.46 14.85
C LEU A 475 4.09 -7.62 16.37
N ASP A 476 4.87 -6.78 17.07
CA ASP A 476 4.98 -6.80 18.54
C ASP A 476 3.64 -6.44 19.20
N SER A 477 2.93 -5.44 18.64
CA SER A 477 1.60 -5.06 19.12
C SER A 477 0.61 -6.22 19.02
N LEU A 478 0.58 -6.91 17.86
CA LEU A 478 -0.29 -8.08 17.70
C LEU A 478 0.08 -9.24 18.61
N ALA A 479 1.38 -9.46 18.85
CA ALA A 479 1.84 -10.50 19.75
C ALA A 479 1.43 -10.23 21.21
N GLY A 480 1.33 -8.94 21.60
CA GLY A 480 0.88 -8.52 22.94
C GLY A 480 -0.63 -8.52 23.15
N MET A 481 -1.43 -8.60 22.08
CA MET A 481 -2.90 -8.64 22.18
C MET A 481 -3.43 -10.03 22.52
N ASP A 482 -4.57 -10.10 23.24
CA ASP A 482 -5.25 -11.37 23.53
C ASP A 482 -5.56 -12.14 22.22
N VAL A 483 -5.00 -13.34 22.09
CA VAL A 483 -5.17 -14.21 20.93
C VAL A 483 -6.60 -14.69 20.74
N ARG A 484 -7.42 -14.68 21.84
CA ARG A 484 -8.84 -15.04 21.81
C ARG A 484 -9.73 -13.92 21.26
N ALA A 485 -9.22 -12.70 21.22
CA ALA A 485 -9.94 -11.60 20.61
C ALA A 485 -10.13 -11.82 19.11
N LYS A 486 -11.29 -11.45 18.59
CA LYS A 486 -11.60 -11.56 17.15
C LYS A 486 -10.56 -10.83 16.32
N GLN A 487 -10.18 -11.39 15.19
CA GLN A 487 -9.09 -10.86 14.33
C GLN A 487 -9.37 -9.42 13.88
N ASN A 488 -10.60 -9.11 13.49
CA ASN A 488 -10.98 -7.75 13.10
C ASN A 488 -10.84 -6.74 14.26
N VAL A 489 -11.16 -7.13 15.51
CA VAL A 489 -10.97 -6.26 16.69
C VAL A 489 -9.49 -5.95 16.89
N ARG A 490 -8.61 -6.96 16.72
CA ARG A 490 -7.15 -6.78 16.82
C ARG A 490 -6.63 -5.83 15.73
N MET A 491 -7.06 -6.02 14.47
CA MET A 491 -6.65 -5.15 13.34
C MET A 491 -7.13 -3.70 13.52
N ARG A 492 -8.38 -3.52 13.96
CA ARG A 492 -8.94 -2.19 14.24
C ARG A 492 -8.21 -1.49 15.39
N SER A 493 -7.94 -2.20 16.48
CA SER A 493 -7.18 -1.66 17.61
C SER A 493 -5.77 -1.26 17.19
N LEU A 494 -5.13 -2.05 16.32
CA LEU A 494 -3.83 -1.74 15.75
C LEU A 494 -3.88 -0.47 14.91
N THR A 495 -4.84 -0.36 13.97
CA THR A 495 -4.99 0.81 13.09
C THR A 495 -5.37 2.07 13.87
N ALA A 496 -6.23 1.93 14.88
CA ALA A 496 -6.57 3.04 15.79
C ALA A 496 -5.35 3.57 16.56
N ALA A 497 -4.54 2.66 17.10
CA ALA A 497 -3.31 3.03 17.79
C ALA A 497 -2.28 3.66 16.83
N MET A 498 -2.16 3.14 15.60
CA MET A 498 -1.31 3.71 14.54
C MET A 498 -1.71 5.16 14.26
N LYS A 499 -3.00 5.42 13.98
CA LYS A 499 -3.52 6.76 13.75
C LYS A 499 -3.22 7.71 14.92
N LYS A 500 -3.54 7.29 16.14
CA LYS A 500 -3.30 8.06 17.37
C LYS A 500 -1.82 8.40 17.56
N ASN A 501 -0.93 7.44 17.31
CA ASN A 501 0.51 7.65 17.45
C ASN A 501 1.06 8.59 16.36
N GLN A 502 0.58 8.52 15.13
CA GLN A 502 0.95 9.43 14.03
C GLN A 502 0.62 10.90 14.39
N GLU A 503 -0.50 11.15 15.05
CA GLU A 503 -0.91 12.49 15.49
C GLU A 503 0.05 13.10 16.51
N THR A 504 0.85 12.28 17.20
CA THR A 504 1.88 12.77 18.14
C THR A 504 3.11 13.33 17.45
N GLY A 505 3.32 13.05 16.16
CA GLY A 505 4.52 13.39 15.40
C GLY A 505 5.77 12.60 15.80
N LYS A 506 5.67 11.65 16.74
CA LYS A 506 6.82 10.85 17.19
C LYS A 506 7.12 9.71 16.19
N PRO A 507 8.40 9.33 16.04
CA PRO A 507 8.77 8.17 15.24
C PRO A 507 8.32 6.86 15.88
N ALA A 508 8.12 5.82 15.04
CA ALA A 508 7.50 4.56 15.45
C ALA A 508 8.26 3.78 16.54
N HIS A 509 9.58 3.89 16.60
CA HIS A 509 10.35 3.22 17.65
C HIS A 509 10.00 3.73 19.06
N ALA A 510 9.52 4.97 19.18
CA ALA A 510 9.08 5.59 20.43
C ALA A 510 7.59 5.36 20.74
N TRP A 511 6.84 4.68 19.89
CA TRP A 511 5.42 4.44 20.10
C TRP A 511 5.16 3.38 21.17
N PRO A 512 4.15 3.58 22.05
CA PRO A 512 3.65 2.49 22.88
C PRO A 512 3.06 1.39 22.00
N LEU A 513 3.13 0.12 22.43
CA LEU A 513 2.48 -0.97 21.73
C LEU A 513 0.96 -0.75 21.72
N ALA A 514 0.32 -1.14 20.63
CA ALA A 514 -1.13 -1.11 20.53
C ALA A 514 -1.73 -2.17 21.47
N ALA A 515 -2.85 -1.82 22.09
CA ALA A 515 -3.62 -2.72 22.92
C ALA A 515 -5.10 -2.63 22.52
N ILE A 516 -5.85 -3.68 22.79
CA ILE A 516 -7.30 -3.64 22.65
C ILE A 516 -7.82 -2.66 23.72
N PRO A 517 -8.63 -1.64 23.34
CA PRO A 517 -9.11 -0.65 24.28
C PRO A 517 -9.86 -1.29 25.47
N ALA A 518 -9.72 -0.68 26.65
CA ALA A 518 -10.55 -1.05 27.78
C ALA A 518 -12.03 -0.71 27.52
N GLU A 519 -12.93 -1.32 28.26
CA GLU A 519 -14.36 -1.46 28.00
C GLU A 519 -15.17 -0.20 27.57
N SER A 520 -14.71 1.00 27.83
CA SER A 520 -15.46 2.23 27.52
C SER A 520 -15.53 2.64 26.04
N GLU A 521 -14.62 2.13 25.19
CA GLU A 521 -14.56 2.45 23.74
C GLU A 521 -14.98 1.27 22.86
N TRP A 522 -15.38 0.14 23.46
CA TRP A 522 -15.66 -1.09 22.71
C TRP A 522 -16.97 -1.06 21.91
N ILE A 523 -17.95 -0.22 22.28
CA ILE A 523 -19.27 -0.11 21.61
C ILE A 523 -19.10 0.23 20.13
N ASP A 524 -18.13 1.05 19.77
CA ASP A 524 -17.85 1.43 18.38
C ASP A 524 -17.41 0.22 17.53
N ASN A 525 -16.97 -0.86 18.16
CA ASN A 525 -16.62 -2.11 17.50
C ASN A 525 -17.81 -2.99 17.12
N TYR A 526 -19.03 -2.54 17.36
CA TYR A 526 -20.26 -3.32 17.17
C TYR A 526 -21.37 -2.52 16.46
N ARG A 527 -21.00 -1.49 15.68
CA ARG A 527 -21.97 -0.68 14.92
C ARG A 527 -22.49 -1.41 13.69
N THR A 528 -21.60 -2.09 12.95
CA THR A 528 -21.94 -2.86 11.76
C THR A 528 -21.56 -4.33 11.93
N VAL A 529 -22.21 -5.19 11.15
CA VAL A 529 -22.03 -6.65 11.24
C VAL A 529 -20.59 -7.07 10.92
N GLU A 530 -19.94 -6.48 9.92
CA GLU A 530 -18.56 -6.79 9.55
C GLU A 530 -17.58 -6.64 10.70
N GLN A 531 -17.87 -5.77 11.65
CA GLN A 531 -16.97 -5.47 12.76
C GLN A 531 -16.83 -6.63 13.74
N PHE A 532 -17.80 -7.56 13.76
CA PHE A 532 -17.80 -8.68 14.72
C PHE A 532 -18.35 -10.00 14.16
N MET A 533 -18.69 -10.07 12.86
CA MET A 533 -19.01 -11.34 12.21
C MET A 533 -17.84 -12.33 12.28
N ILE A 534 -18.13 -13.61 12.19
CA ILE A 534 -17.14 -14.67 12.09
C ILE A 534 -16.76 -14.83 10.61
N THR A 535 -15.48 -14.74 10.28
CA THR A 535 -14.95 -14.88 8.91
C THR A 535 -14.17 -16.18 8.70
N ASP A 536 -13.74 -16.85 9.76
CA ASP A 536 -13.14 -18.19 9.71
C ASP A 536 -14.27 -19.22 9.70
N LEU A 537 -14.76 -19.53 8.49
CA LEU A 537 -15.99 -20.30 8.28
C LEU A 537 -15.66 -21.77 8.02
N PHE A 538 -16.53 -22.64 8.57
CA PHE A 538 -16.59 -24.04 8.20
C PHE A 538 -17.83 -24.23 7.33
N THR A 539 -17.62 -24.63 6.09
CA THR A 539 -18.69 -24.82 5.10
C THR A 539 -18.70 -26.26 4.59
N VAL A 540 -19.81 -26.67 4.01
CA VAL A 540 -19.96 -27.94 3.30
C VAL A 540 -20.54 -27.68 1.91
N ARG A 541 -20.47 -28.68 1.04
CA ARG A 541 -21.07 -28.63 -0.29
C ARG A 541 -22.42 -29.34 -0.33
N PRO A 542 -23.28 -29.02 -1.31
CA PRO A 542 -24.57 -29.69 -1.45
C PRO A 542 -24.47 -31.22 -1.58
N GLU A 543 -23.42 -31.73 -2.21
CA GLU A 543 -23.19 -33.15 -2.45
C GLU A 543 -22.47 -33.87 -1.29
N ASP A 544 -21.98 -33.16 -0.29
CA ASP A 544 -21.29 -33.75 0.86
C ASP A 544 -22.29 -34.64 1.68
N ALA A 545 -21.73 -35.68 2.30
CA ALA A 545 -22.51 -36.52 3.21
C ALA A 545 -22.95 -35.71 4.44
N ILE A 546 -24.19 -35.92 4.88
CA ILE A 546 -24.76 -35.23 6.04
C ILE A 546 -23.93 -35.45 7.33
N ASP A 547 -23.24 -36.60 7.43
CA ASP A 547 -22.38 -36.92 8.55
C ASP A 547 -21.18 -35.97 8.69
N LEU A 548 -20.70 -35.38 7.56
CA LEU A 548 -19.68 -34.36 7.60
C LEU A 548 -20.19 -33.09 8.29
N ALA A 549 -21.39 -32.62 7.92
CA ALA A 549 -22.01 -31.45 8.57
C ALA A 549 -22.25 -31.71 10.07
N ALA A 550 -22.74 -32.90 10.42
CA ALA A 550 -22.94 -33.31 11.82
C ALA A 550 -21.60 -33.34 12.60
N SER A 551 -20.57 -33.88 12.01
CA SER A 551 -19.22 -33.95 12.60
C SER A 551 -18.61 -32.54 12.79
N LEU A 552 -18.74 -31.65 11.81
CA LEU A 552 -18.32 -30.26 11.92
C LEU A 552 -19.01 -29.54 13.06
N MET A 553 -20.35 -29.70 13.17
CA MET A 553 -21.12 -29.10 14.27
C MET A 553 -20.64 -29.59 15.63
N HIS A 554 -20.34 -30.90 15.75
CA HIS A 554 -19.84 -31.50 16.99
C HIS A 554 -18.38 -31.03 17.30
N TRP A 555 -17.47 -31.18 16.37
CA TRP A 555 -16.04 -30.88 16.62
C TRP A 555 -15.75 -29.39 16.80
N LYS A 556 -16.49 -28.54 16.10
CA LYS A 556 -16.30 -27.08 16.13
C LYS A 556 -17.28 -26.38 17.08
N HIS A 557 -18.20 -27.12 17.71
CA HIS A 557 -19.22 -26.57 18.60
C HIS A 557 -20.10 -25.49 17.95
N VAL A 558 -20.36 -25.64 16.63
CA VAL A 558 -21.23 -24.76 15.87
C VAL A 558 -22.61 -25.35 15.67
N ARG A 559 -23.64 -24.51 15.58
CA ARG A 559 -25.01 -24.93 15.42
C ARG A 559 -25.58 -24.79 14.02
N HIS A 560 -24.84 -24.10 13.16
CA HIS A 560 -25.19 -23.82 11.77
C HIS A 560 -23.96 -23.99 10.91
N VAL A 561 -24.11 -24.60 9.75
CA VAL A 561 -23.02 -24.77 8.75
C VAL A 561 -23.58 -24.26 7.43
N PRO A 562 -23.00 -23.19 6.87
CA PRO A 562 -23.35 -22.72 5.54
C PRO A 562 -22.97 -23.74 4.48
N VAL A 563 -23.72 -23.75 3.38
CA VAL A 563 -23.49 -24.60 2.22
C VAL A 563 -23.09 -23.74 1.04
N GLU A 564 -21.93 -24.02 0.48
CA GLU A 564 -21.37 -23.31 -0.67
C GLU A 564 -21.28 -24.22 -1.88
N ASP A 565 -21.48 -23.65 -3.06
CA ASP A 565 -21.19 -24.33 -4.32
C ASP A 565 -19.69 -24.29 -4.68
N ASP A 566 -19.32 -24.94 -5.78
CA ASP A 566 -17.93 -24.95 -6.30
C ASP A 566 -17.38 -23.56 -6.64
N LYS A 567 -18.25 -22.56 -6.78
CA LYS A 567 -17.85 -21.17 -7.04
C LYS A 567 -17.72 -20.36 -5.74
N GLY A 568 -18.01 -20.93 -4.58
CA GLY A 568 -18.07 -20.26 -3.29
C GLY A 568 -19.30 -19.34 -3.14
N ASP A 569 -20.39 -19.59 -3.91
CA ASP A 569 -21.65 -18.93 -3.71
C ASP A 569 -22.43 -19.64 -2.59
N LEU A 570 -23.04 -18.86 -1.72
CA LEU A 570 -23.93 -19.40 -0.68
C LEU A 570 -25.18 -19.96 -1.35
N VAL A 571 -25.43 -21.27 -1.20
CA VAL A 571 -26.58 -21.97 -1.79
C VAL A 571 -27.53 -22.55 -0.76
N GLY A 572 -27.11 -22.61 0.51
CA GLY A 572 -27.95 -23.16 1.59
C GLY A 572 -27.34 -22.97 2.97
N ILE A 573 -28.09 -23.37 3.98
CA ILE A 573 -27.61 -23.48 5.36
C ILE A 573 -28.23 -24.75 5.98
N ILE A 574 -27.47 -25.42 6.82
CA ILE A 574 -27.95 -26.55 7.62
C ILE A 574 -27.73 -26.23 9.10
N SER A 575 -28.71 -26.59 9.93
CA SER A 575 -28.66 -26.39 11.36
C SER A 575 -28.67 -27.73 12.15
N HIS A 576 -28.26 -27.68 13.40
CA HIS A 576 -28.32 -28.82 14.28
C HIS A 576 -29.78 -29.34 14.49
N ARG A 577 -30.81 -28.49 14.29
CA ARG A 577 -32.24 -28.91 14.38
C ARG A 577 -32.60 -29.83 13.24
N ASP A 578 -32.08 -29.57 12.04
CA ASP A 578 -32.35 -30.41 10.86
C ASP A 578 -31.79 -31.82 11.07
N LEU A 579 -30.63 -31.92 11.74
CA LEU A 579 -30.05 -33.21 12.12
C LEU A 579 -30.87 -33.94 13.20
N ILE A 580 -31.42 -33.21 14.18
CA ILE A 580 -32.30 -33.78 15.21
C ILE A 580 -33.59 -34.25 14.58
N GLU A 581 -34.18 -33.49 13.66
CA GLU A 581 -35.38 -33.86 12.94
C GLU A 581 -35.19 -35.12 12.09
N LEU A 582 -34.03 -35.23 11.41
CA LEU A 582 -33.64 -36.44 10.69
C LEU A 582 -33.61 -37.67 11.60
N LEU A 583 -33.03 -37.53 12.79
CA LEU A 583 -32.95 -38.61 13.79
C LEU A 583 -34.34 -38.97 14.33
N ALA A 584 -35.20 -38.00 14.65
CA ALA A 584 -36.54 -38.19 15.18
C ALA A 584 -37.49 -38.81 14.14
N GLY A 585 -37.29 -38.57 12.85
CA GLY A 585 -38.04 -39.11 11.73
C GLY A 585 -37.76 -40.58 11.40
N GLY A 586 -36.95 -41.29 12.19
CA GLY A 586 -36.62 -42.71 12.01
C GLY A 586 -35.72 -43.04 10.82
N ARG A 587 -35.12 -42.03 10.16
CA ARG A 587 -34.21 -42.17 9.02
C ARG A 587 -32.75 -42.37 9.44
N ALA A 588 -32.48 -42.71 10.69
CA ALA A 588 -31.11 -42.87 11.22
C ALA A 588 -30.32 -44.01 10.54
N GLU A 589 -31.00 -45.00 9.98
CA GLU A 589 -30.39 -46.13 9.28
C GLU A 589 -29.93 -45.77 7.84
N MET A 590 -30.42 -44.66 7.26
CA MET A 590 -30.11 -44.22 5.89
C MET A 590 -29.01 -43.15 5.81
N LYS A 591 -28.25 -42.93 6.87
CA LYS A 591 -27.25 -41.85 6.96
C LYS A 591 -26.26 -41.83 5.80
N ASN A 592 -25.82 -42.94 5.30
CA ASN A 592 -24.84 -43.02 4.21
C ASN A 592 -25.38 -42.64 2.83
N GLU A 593 -26.70 -42.41 2.70
CA GLU A 593 -27.37 -42.09 1.42
C GLU A 593 -27.86 -40.63 1.38
N ILE A 594 -27.78 -39.88 2.50
CA ILE A 594 -28.33 -38.53 2.59
C ILE A 594 -27.22 -37.49 2.35
N ALA A 595 -27.39 -36.69 1.31
CA ALA A 595 -26.53 -35.55 1.03
C ALA A 595 -27.01 -34.29 1.76
N VAL A 596 -26.13 -33.34 1.96
CA VAL A 596 -26.42 -32.02 2.57
C VAL A 596 -27.60 -31.33 1.87
N ARG A 597 -27.65 -31.39 0.53
CA ARG A 597 -28.75 -30.79 -0.29
C ARG A 597 -30.13 -31.30 0.04
N ASP A 598 -30.26 -32.50 0.61
CA ASP A 598 -31.56 -33.13 0.91
C ASP A 598 -32.18 -32.57 2.20
N LEU A 599 -31.37 -31.86 3.01
CA LEU A 599 -31.77 -31.30 4.31
C LEU A 599 -31.50 -29.80 4.46
N MET A 600 -30.65 -29.20 3.58
CA MET A 600 -30.32 -27.78 3.67
C MET A 600 -31.52 -26.89 3.37
N HIS A 601 -31.63 -25.79 4.08
CA HIS A 601 -32.54 -24.71 3.73
C HIS A 601 -31.94 -23.82 2.65
N THR A 602 -32.73 -23.54 1.60
CA THR A 602 -32.33 -22.71 0.45
C THR A 602 -33.00 -21.33 0.45
N ASP A 603 -34.08 -21.16 1.20
CA ASP A 603 -34.71 -19.85 1.42
C ASP A 603 -33.99 -19.15 2.56
N LEU A 604 -32.99 -18.34 2.21
CA LEU A 604 -32.03 -17.77 3.15
C LEU A 604 -32.28 -16.29 3.39
N THR A 605 -32.40 -15.92 4.65
CA THR A 605 -32.26 -14.52 5.06
C THR A 605 -30.75 -14.21 5.17
N THR A 606 -30.24 -13.38 4.29
CA THR A 606 -28.83 -12.94 4.27
C THR A 606 -28.73 -11.45 4.51
N ILE A 607 -27.57 -10.99 4.97
CA ILE A 607 -27.28 -9.57 5.20
C ILE A 607 -25.94 -9.20 4.58
N GLY A 608 -25.74 -7.90 4.34
CA GLY A 608 -24.44 -7.36 3.90
C GLY A 608 -23.51 -7.05 5.08
N PRO A 609 -22.21 -6.87 4.83
CA PRO A 609 -21.23 -6.56 5.88
C PRO A 609 -21.50 -5.21 6.57
N GLN A 610 -22.03 -4.23 5.85
CA GLN A 610 -22.34 -2.89 6.37
C GLN A 610 -23.71 -2.81 7.08
N THR A 611 -24.46 -3.90 7.17
CA THR A 611 -25.74 -3.93 7.86
C THR A 611 -25.56 -3.47 9.31
N PRO A 612 -26.34 -2.48 9.80
CA PRO A 612 -26.29 -2.06 11.19
C PRO A 612 -26.60 -3.22 12.14
N SER A 613 -25.83 -3.33 13.22
CA SER A 613 -25.97 -4.46 14.18
C SER A 613 -27.36 -4.58 14.79
N LEU A 614 -28.03 -3.44 15.04
CA LEU A 614 -29.40 -3.44 15.56
C LEU A 614 -30.40 -3.96 14.53
N GLU A 615 -30.17 -3.73 13.25
CA GLU A 615 -31.00 -4.28 12.16
C GLU A 615 -30.81 -5.78 12.06
N ALA A 616 -29.58 -6.27 12.07
CA ALA A 616 -29.29 -7.71 12.09
C ALA A 616 -29.95 -8.41 13.31
N LEU A 617 -29.85 -7.80 14.50
CA LEU A 617 -30.50 -8.30 15.71
C LEU A 617 -32.02 -8.31 15.58
N ARG A 618 -32.62 -7.29 14.94
CA ARG A 618 -34.06 -7.23 14.68
C ARG A 618 -34.51 -8.37 13.74
N LEU A 619 -33.80 -8.56 12.63
CA LEU A 619 -34.05 -9.65 11.68
C LEU A 619 -33.99 -11.02 12.36
N MET A 620 -32.97 -11.25 13.20
CA MET A 620 -32.87 -12.51 13.96
C MET A 620 -34.04 -12.71 14.90
N ARG A 621 -34.47 -11.68 15.62
CA ARG A 621 -35.56 -11.74 16.59
C ARG A 621 -36.91 -11.93 15.91
N GLU A 622 -37.22 -11.15 14.88
CA GLU A 622 -38.50 -11.19 14.17
C GLU A 622 -38.68 -12.49 13.35
N GLY A 623 -37.60 -12.94 12.70
CA GLY A 623 -37.54 -14.17 11.93
C GLY A 623 -37.34 -15.44 12.78
N ASN A 624 -37.10 -15.31 14.11
CA ASN A 624 -36.67 -16.41 14.98
C ASN A 624 -35.48 -17.19 14.43
N ILE A 625 -34.52 -16.43 13.84
CA ILE A 625 -33.34 -16.96 13.14
C ILE A 625 -32.14 -16.90 14.09
N GLY A 626 -31.49 -18.06 14.31
CA GLY A 626 -30.33 -18.17 15.19
C GLY A 626 -28.99 -17.75 14.55
N CYS A 627 -28.98 -17.56 13.22
CA CYS A 627 -27.80 -17.31 12.44
C CYS A 627 -28.16 -16.56 11.14
N LEU A 628 -27.41 -15.56 10.77
CA LEU A 628 -27.50 -14.84 9.51
C LEU A 628 -26.18 -14.96 8.74
N PRO A 629 -26.18 -15.59 7.57
CA PRO A 629 -25.03 -15.51 6.65
C PRO A 629 -24.83 -14.08 6.18
N VAL A 630 -23.57 -13.66 6.14
CA VAL A 630 -23.16 -12.35 5.62
C VAL A 630 -22.58 -12.56 4.23
N VAL A 631 -23.13 -11.87 3.25
CA VAL A 631 -22.77 -12.05 1.84
C VAL A 631 -22.34 -10.73 1.20
N ASN A 632 -21.43 -10.83 0.23
CA ASN A 632 -21.16 -9.78 -0.75
C ASN A 632 -21.64 -10.29 -2.12
N GLY A 633 -22.75 -9.75 -2.61
CA GLY A 633 -23.48 -10.35 -3.73
C GLY A 633 -23.96 -11.75 -3.36
N ARG A 634 -23.44 -12.79 -4.00
CA ARG A 634 -23.74 -14.20 -3.69
C ARG A 634 -22.66 -14.91 -2.86
N LYS A 635 -21.49 -14.26 -2.71
CA LYS A 635 -20.35 -14.84 -2.01
C LYS A 635 -20.53 -14.77 -0.51
N LEU A 636 -20.34 -15.90 0.17
CA LEU A 636 -20.33 -15.95 1.62
C LEU A 636 -19.01 -15.34 2.14
N ILE A 637 -19.11 -14.31 2.98
CA ILE A 637 -17.93 -13.60 3.53
C ILE A 637 -17.87 -13.69 5.05
N GLY A 638 -18.95 -14.08 5.70
CA GLY A 638 -19.03 -14.18 7.14
C GLY A 638 -20.33 -14.80 7.60
N ILE A 639 -20.42 -14.99 8.90
CA ILE A 639 -21.63 -15.42 9.59
C ILE A 639 -21.77 -14.66 10.92
N ILE A 640 -22.99 -14.31 11.28
CA ILE A 640 -23.28 -13.75 12.60
C ILE A 640 -24.36 -14.60 13.27
N THR A 641 -24.20 -14.84 14.56
CA THR A 641 -25.11 -15.72 15.32
C THR A 641 -25.68 -14.99 16.53
N ALA A 642 -26.77 -15.52 17.08
CA ALA A 642 -27.36 -15.03 18.34
C ALA A 642 -26.33 -15.05 19.50
N TYR A 643 -25.35 -15.93 19.48
CA TYR A 643 -24.26 -15.98 20.48
C TYR A 643 -23.33 -14.78 20.40
N ASP A 644 -23.08 -14.26 19.22
CA ASP A 644 -22.26 -13.05 19.04
C ASP A 644 -22.95 -11.85 19.69
N PHE A 645 -24.26 -11.71 19.51
CA PHE A 645 -25.06 -10.68 20.19
C PHE A 645 -25.18 -10.90 21.69
N LEU A 646 -25.21 -12.14 22.16
CA LEU A 646 -25.23 -12.45 23.59
C LEU A 646 -23.94 -11.95 24.26
N THR A 647 -22.79 -12.15 23.60
CA THR A 647 -21.49 -11.68 24.08
C THR A 647 -21.45 -10.15 24.20
N VAL A 648 -21.98 -9.45 23.19
CA VAL A 648 -22.12 -7.97 23.21
C VAL A 648 -23.06 -7.52 24.32
N SER A 649 -24.21 -8.19 24.45
CA SER A 649 -25.22 -7.86 25.46
C SER A 649 -24.71 -8.08 26.87
N ALA A 650 -23.95 -9.15 27.14
CA ALA A 650 -23.33 -9.42 28.44
C ALA A 650 -22.44 -8.25 28.88
N LYS A 651 -21.56 -7.78 27.98
CA LYS A 651 -20.70 -6.62 28.27
C LYS A 651 -21.48 -5.34 28.55
N LEU A 652 -22.55 -5.07 27.78
CA LEU A 652 -23.43 -3.92 28.01
C LEU A 652 -24.13 -3.99 29.38
N PHE A 653 -24.54 -5.18 29.80
CA PHE A 653 -25.14 -5.40 31.13
C PHE A 653 -24.11 -5.16 32.24
N GLU A 654 -22.89 -5.68 32.11
CA GLU A 654 -21.81 -5.52 33.07
C GLU A 654 -21.48 -4.03 33.26
N GLU A 655 -21.32 -3.26 32.18
CA GLU A 655 -21.06 -1.82 32.25
C GLU A 655 -22.22 -1.05 32.91
N LYS A 656 -23.46 -1.35 32.53
CA LYS A 656 -24.60 -0.67 33.06
C LYS A 656 -24.82 -0.94 34.56
N VAL A 657 -24.53 -2.18 35.01
CA VAL A 657 -24.56 -2.57 36.41
C VAL A 657 -23.44 -1.89 37.18
N ALA A 658 -22.22 -1.83 36.62
CA ALA A 658 -21.08 -1.12 37.23
C ALA A 658 -21.37 0.38 37.39
N HIS A 659 -21.89 1.03 36.34
CA HIS A 659 -22.24 2.47 36.36
C HIS A 659 -23.36 2.78 37.38
N LEU A 660 -24.37 1.91 37.52
CA LEU A 660 -25.41 2.05 38.53
C LEU A 660 -24.87 1.91 39.96
N SER A 661 -23.88 1.04 40.15
CA SER A 661 -23.21 0.84 41.44
C SER A 661 -22.36 2.05 41.83
N GLU A 662 -21.63 2.64 40.89
CA GLU A 662 -20.84 3.86 41.11
C GLU A 662 -21.74 5.09 41.38
N THR A 663 -22.84 5.22 40.65
CA THR A 663 -23.81 6.32 40.84
C THR A 663 -24.48 6.24 42.22
N LYS A 664 -24.82 5.01 42.67
CA LYS A 664 -25.31 4.78 44.04
C LYS A 664 -24.25 5.13 45.11
N ALA A 665 -23.00 4.71 44.87
CA ALA A 665 -21.90 5.03 45.81
C ALA A 665 -21.60 6.55 45.89
N LYS A 666 -21.71 7.27 44.76
CA LYS A 666 -21.57 8.74 44.75
C LYS A 666 -22.73 9.45 45.41
N SER A 667 -23.98 8.98 45.26
CA SER A 667 -25.15 9.57 45.94
C SER A 667 -25.14 9.34 47.45
N LEU A 668 -24.64 8.19 47.92
CA LEU A 668 -24.46 7.92 49.35
C LEU A 668 -23.34 8.77 49.98
N LYS A 669 -22.28 9.13 49.23
CA LYS A 669 -21.20 10.02 49.69
C LYS A 669 -21.60 11.50 49.66
N ALA A 670 -22.65 11.88 48.93
CA ALA A 670 -23.16 13.26 48.88
C ALA A 670 -24.26 13.52 49.93
N THR A 671 -24.65 12.49 50.69
CA THR A 671 -25.70 12.58 51.73
C THR A 671 -25.16 12.40 53.15
N VAL A 672 -23.83 12.28 53.31
CA VAL A 672 -23.07 12.32 54.56
C VAL A 672 -22.17 13.56 54.53
#